data_20f58222d92cae1ea3de272ae8c37783
#
_entry.id   20f58222d92cae1ea3de272ae8c37783
#
_cell.length_a   1.000
_cell.length_b   1.000
_cell.length_c   1.000
_cell.angle_alpha   90.00
_cell.angle_beta   90.00
_cell.angle_gamma   90.00
#
_symmetry.space_group_name_H-M   'P 1'
#
loop_
_entity.id
_entity.type
_entity.pdbx_description
1 polymer ?
#
loop_
_entity_poly.entity_id
_entity_poly.type
_entity_poly.pdbx_seq_one_letter_code
_entity_poly.pdbx_strand_id
1 'polypeptide(L)'
;MNLPAFGQAIMRGRLAPLLVFAVYLLPALILTTPAHETLSTRFIGGDTSDVYEMARHVWWFKVALQGEDNVFWHSLLGFPDGFAAVQLWAHPLQFFPMWLLALFMPLALAYNITVLAAMALNGLAMYVLARRLLSGHDPIPPLFAGLVYMVFPVFQGHVFAGHVGLLMGWGLPLFVLCLYDYVDRGGARRLLGAMLCFLLATLGHSLMLFYALLPMALLFALARLYRRDHVGALRVALVALLGCLLQLLFLFPILVGALESAVYSDAGGQVRYSIDLLGIASPSFQNPYWRDIATHSASVLGTNLEEGSSYIGLLGGMLALLGLLSRRDARFWLMVALAAWVLALGPVLKVFDMPLRFEVAGYENVMPLPYAFAMQLPGFELARAPGRFMILFALAFGLLAGWGMLTMWSSSFFQSRRRSIRYILLAVFILFVFQDYRFFAPFPTLPVALPAAIHELRDRQDIRAIFNVPHDDLLAAKEAMYLQTAHGKPLIAGHDARETPVNRSRLTLLAEFHPSLLSDADVDVVILNKARARAIGELESLAELANQRLGEAIYEDERYAIFTVPFRPRLVNTVFAVESDMQSHKAHIFRAQPGWLELNATLEAINRRVNLSLNGALLDSLEVNGKIPLLLPLPIARRGYHSLLIELDPPCPPRIDATLLFCHGVTVDQLDIRVLSTSTIYDPIRIEDDIVLAGFYLPDQAD
;
A
#
# COMPACT_ATOMS: atom_id res chain seq x y z
N MET A 1 -19.84 -15.19 -47.48
CA MET A 1 -19.59 -13.93 -46.72
C MET A 1 -18.11 -13.90 -46.35
N ASN A 2 -17.34 -12.91 -46.81
CA ASN A 2 -15.91 -12.82 -46.52
C ASN A 2 -15.70 -12.36 -45.05
N LEU A 3 -15.54 -13.29 -44.12
CA LEU A 3 -15.26 -13.04 -42.70
C LEU A 3 -14.13 -12.00 -42.44
N PRO A 4 -13.09 -11.83 -43.29
CA PRO A 4 -12.08 -10.80 -43.06
C PRO A 4 -12.58 -9.38 -43.34
N ALA A 5 -13.42 -9.18 -44.35
CA ALA A 5 -14.01 -7.88 -44.63
C ALA A 5 -15.00 -7.48 -43.53
N PHE A 6 -15.74 -8.45 -43.01
CA PHE A 6 -16.67 -8.24 -41.90
C PHE A 6 -15.92 -7.92 -40.58
N GLY A 7 -14.88 -8.67 -40.23
CA GLY A 7 -14.06 -8.39 -39.01
C GLY A 7 -13.33 -7.05 -39.13
N GLN A 8 -12.78 -6.68 -40.32
CA GLN A 8 -12.15 -5.37 -40.53
C GLN A 8 -13.16 -4.21 -40.52
N ALA A 9 -14.38 -4.42 -41.04
CA ALA A 9 -15.45 -3.43 -41.01
C ALA A 9 -15.96 -3.18 -39.57
N ILE A 10 -16.10 -4.25 -38.77
CA ILE A 10 -16.46 -4.15 -37.35
C ILE A 10 -15.39 -3.39 -36.57
N MET A 11 -14.11 -3.68 -36.81
CA MET A 11 -12.97 -3.03 -36.11
C MET A 11 -12.70 -1.59 -36.55
N ARG A 12 -13.38 -1.11 -37.63
CA ARG A 12 -13.36 0.30 -38.06
C ARG A 12 -14.62 1.08 -37.66
N GLY A 13 -15.66 0.37 -37.23
CA GLY A 13 -16.93 0.99 -36.81
C GLY A 13 -16.87 1.69 -35.45
N ARG A 14 -17.88 2.52 -35.14
CA ARG A 14 -18.02 3.21 -33.86
C ARG A 14 -18.11 2.25 -32.67
N LEU A 15 -18.49 0.98 -32.88
CA LEU A 15 -18.60 -0.07 -31.86
C LEU A 15 -17.28 -0.84 -31.64
N ALA A 16 -16.23 -0.58 -32.45
CA ALA A 16 -14.95 -1.28 -32.34
C ALA A 16 -14.33 -1.27 -30.93
N PRO A 17 -14.30 -0.13 -30.19
CA PRO A 17 -13.77 -0.13 -28.85
C PRO A 17 -14.54 -1.04 -27.88
N LEU A 18 -15.88 -1.07 -27.97
CA LEU A 18 -16.73 -1.94 -27.13
C LEU A 18 -16.49 -3.42 -27.40
N LEU A 19 -16.30 -3.78 -28.68
CA LEU A 19 -16.00 -5.17 -29.04
C LEU A 19 -14.61 -5.59 -28.54
N VAL A 20 -13.61 -4.72 -28.64
CA VAL A 20 -12.26 -4.98 -28.13
C VAL A 20 -12.28 -5.07 -26.61
N PHE A 21 -13.04 -4.20 -25.93
CA PHE A 21 -13.25 -4.29 -24.48
C PHE A 21 -13.86 -5.63 -24.08
N ALA A 22 -14.90 -6.09 -24.78
CA ALA A 22 -15.54 -7.39 -24.54
C ALA A 22 -14.57 -8.57 -24.76
N VAL A 23 -13.68 -8.47 -25.77
CA VAL A 23 -12.61 -9.46 -25.98
C VAL A 23 -11.67 -9.55 -24.77
N TYR A 24 -11.33 -8.44 -24.12
CA TYR A 24 -10.47 -8.44 -22.92
C TYR A 24 -11.21 -8.79 -21.65
N LEU A 25 -12.52 -8.61 -21.59
CA LEU A 25 -13.31 -9.00 -20.42
C LEU A 25 -13.28 -10.53 -20.20
N LEU A 26 -13.23 -11.31 -21.27
CA LEU A 26 -13.18 -12.77 -21.18
C LEU A 26 -11.92 -13.28 -20.45
N PRO A 27 -10.68 -12.92 -20.82
CA PRO A 27 -9.50 -13.31 -20.05
C PRO A 27 -9.49 -12.73 -18.62
N ALA A 28 -10.08 -11.55 -18.35
CA ALA A 28 -10.22 -11.05 -17.00
C ALA A 28 -11.07 -12.00 -16.14
N LEU A 29 -12.22 -12.46 -16.65
CA LEU A 29 -13.09 -13.43 -15.97
C LEU A 29 -12.38 -14.78 -15.75
N ILE A 30 -11.62 -15.26 -16.73
CA ILE A 30 -10.90 -16.53 -16.61
C ILE A 30 -9.77 -16.44 -15.58
N LEU A 31 -9.02 -15.33 -15.56
CA LEU A 31 -7.94 -15.12 -14.57
C LEU A 31 -8.46 -15.10 -13.13
N THR A 32 -9.63 -14.50 -12.93
CA THR A 32 -10.22 -14.36 -11.60
C THR A 32 -11.12 -15.54 -11.20
N THR A 33 -11.08 -16.66 -11.93
CA THR A 33 -11.82 -17.88 -11.59
C THR A 33 -11.42 -18.38 -10.19
N PRO A 34 -12.39 -18.73 -9.30
CA PRO A 34 -13.83 -18.93 -9.51
C PRO A 34 -14.74 -17.72 -9.20
N ALA A 35 -14.21 -16.50 -9.11
CA ALA A 35 -14.97 -15.33 -8.64
C ALA A 35 -16.26 -15.06 -9.45
N HIS A 36 -16.32 -15.47 -10.73
CA HIS A 36 -17.51 -15.28 -11.56
C HIS A 36 -18.77 -15.99 -11.02
N GLU A 37 -18.60 -17.02 -10.18
CA GLU A 37 -19.70 -17.74 -9.52
C GLU A 37 -20.26 -16.98 -8.32
N THR A 38 -19.49 -16.06 -7.75
CA THR A 38 -19.77 -15.44 -6.44
C THR A 38 -19.59 -13.92 -6.45
N LEU A 39 -19.76 -13.25 -7.59
CA LEU A 39 -19.48 -11.81 -7.76
C LEU A 39 -20.25 -10.90 -6.78
N SER A 40 -21.42 -11.31 -6.30
CA SER A 40 -22.22 -10.53 -5.35
C SER A 40 -22.01 -10.91 -3.89
N THR A 41 -21.37 -12.05 -3.62
CA THR A 41 -21.23 -12.63 -2.27
C THR A 41 -19.78 -12.76 -1.80
N ARG A 42 -18.82 -12.54 -2.69
CA ARG A 42 -17.39 -12.54 -2.39
C ARG A 42 -16.69 -11.42 -3.17
N PHE A 43 -15.70 -10.81 -2.55
CA PHE A 43 -14.79 -9.88 -3.23
C PHE A 43 -13.64 -10.63 -3.90
N ILE A 44 -13.21 -10.18 -5.06
CA ILE A 44 -11.96 -10.63 -5.71
C ILE A 44 -10.78 -10.01 -4.94
N GLY A 45 -9.92 -10.84 -4.35
CA GLY A 45 -8.74 -10.38 -3.61
C GLY A 45 -8.26 -11.40 -2.59
N GLY A 46 -7.05 -11.22 -2.08
CA GLY A 46 -6.41 -12.07 -1.08
C GLY A 46 -6.83 -11.73 0.35
N ASP A 47 -6.53 -12.62 1.28
CA ASP A 47 -6.79 -12.48 2.71
C ASP A 47 -5.90 -11.42 3.40
N THR A 48 -4.81 -11.03 2.76
CA THR A 48 -3.89 -9.97 3.22
C THR A 48 -4.10 -8.65 2.48
N SER A 49 -5.24 -8.47 1.80
CA SER A 49 -5.49 -7.35 0.89
C SER A 49 -6.14 -6.13 1.56
N ASP A 50 -6.18 -5.03 0.79
CA ASP A 50 -6.86 -3.77 1.15
C ASP A 50 -8.36 -3.80 0.79
N VAL A 51 -8.91 -4.92 0.33
CA VAL A 51 -10.27 -5.01 -0.21
C VAL A 51 -11.32 -4.53 0.80
N TYR A 52 -11.19 -4.91 2.07
CA TYR A 52 -12.12 -4.50 3.12
C TYR A 52 -12.05 -2.99 3.40
N GLU A 53 -10.85 -2.43 3.37
CA GLU A 53 -10.63 -0.99 3.46
C GLU A 53 -11.27 -0.27 2.28
N MET A 54 -11.05 -0.75 1.05
CA MET A 54 -11.68 -0.19 -0.16
C MET A 54 -13.21 -0.22 -0.08
N ALA A 55 -13.77 -1.35 0.36
CA ALA A 55 -15.21 -1.50 0.55
C ALA A 55 -15.77 -0.48 1.56
N ARG A 56 -15.06 -0.27 2.67
CA ARG A 56 -15.43 0.73 3.68
C ARG A 56 -15.37 2.16 3.14
N HIS A 57 -14.34 2.50 2.36
CA HIS A 57 -14.25 3.84 1.78
C HIS A 57 -15.41 4.15 0.83
N VAL A 58 -15.82 3.17 0.01
CA VAL A 58 -17.01 3.32 -0.86
C VAL A 58 -18.30 3.44 -0.04
N TRP A 59 -18.43 2.65 1.04
CA TRP A 59 -19.55 2.78 1.98
C TRP A 59 -19.57 4.15 2.66
N TRP A 60 -18.42 4.66 3.12
CA TRP A 60 -18.29 5.98 3.73
C TRP A 60 -18.74 7.09 2.79
N PHE A 61 -18.31 7.04 1.53
CA PHE A 61 -18.73 8.03 0.54
C PHE A 61 -20.25 8.12 0.42
N LYS A 62 -20.94 6.98 0.46
CA LYS A 62 -22.41 6.92 0.45
C LYS A 62 -23.02 7.50 1.73
N VAL A 63 -22.51 7.10 2.90
CA VAL A 63 -23.02 7.51 4.21
C VAL A 63 -22.82 9.02 4.42
N ALA A 64 -21.64 9.54 4.12
CA ALA A 64 -21.33 10.94 4.28
C ALA A 64 -22.23 11.85 3.39
N LEU A 65 -22.45 11.47 2.13
CA LEU A 65 -23.36 12.20 1.25
C LEU A 65 -24.82 12.17 1.70
N GLN A 66 -25.27 11.09 2.35
CA GLN A 66 -26.63 10.97 2.89
C GLN A 66 -26.82 11.72 4.21
N GLY A 67 -25.75 11.79 5.03
CA GLY A 67 -25.73 12.45 6.33
C GLY A 67 -25.36 13.94 6.27
N GLU A 68 -25.10 14.50 5.08
CA GLU A 68 -24.58 15.87 4.88
C GLU A 68 -23.19 16.08 5.54
N ASP A 69 -22.44 14.99 5.77
CA ASP A 69 -21.07 15.03 6.30
C ASP A 69 -20.05 15.38 5.22
N ASN A 70 -18.89 15.86 5.63
CA ASN A 70 -17.78 16.05 4.72
C ASN A 70 -17.20 14.71 4.26
N VAL A 71 -17.38 14.36 3.01
CA VAL A 71 -16.88 13.10 2.40
C VAL A 71 -15.36 12.91 2.59
N PHE A 72 -14.61 14.01 2.63
CA PHE A 72 -13.16 14.00 2.77
C PHE A 72 -12.69 14.06 4.23
N TRP A 73 -13.58 13.76 5.18
CA TRP A 73 -13.30 13.67 6.60
C TRP A 73 -13.94 12.43 7.21
N HIS A 74 -13.14 11.53 7.77
CA HIS A 74 -13.63 10.31 8.41
C HIS A 74 -14.08 10.58 9.85
N SER A 75 -15.28 11.15 10.04
CA SER A 75 -15.84 11.43 11.37
C SER A 75 -16.13 10.16 12.20
N LEU A 76 -16.29 9.01 11.56
CA LEU A 76 -16.56 7.72 12.20
C LEU A 76 -15.30 6.85 12.40
N LEU A 77 -14.10 7.35 12.13
CA LEU A 77 -12.82 6.70 12.45
C LEU A 77 -11.99 7.63 13.32
N GLY A 78 -11.19 7.07 14.23
CA GLY A 78 -10.41 7.87 15.18
C GLY A 78 -11.29 8.69 16.12
N PHE A 79 -12.45 8.13 16.47
CA PHE A 79 -13.45 8.84 17.30
C PHE A 79 -12.86 9.30 18.65
N PRO A 80 -13.22 10.53 19.14
CA PRO A 80 -14.20 11.46 18.60
C PRO A 80 -13.71 12.42 17.52
N ASP A 81 -12.40 12.55 17.32
CA ASP A 81 -11.79 13.64 16.55
C ASP A 81 -11.96 13.44 15.04
N GLY A 82 -11.93 12.20 14.55
CA GLY A 82 -11.89 11.90 13.14
C GLY A 82 -10.57 12.29 12.48
N PHE A 83 -10.44 12.07 11.16
CA PHE A 83 -9.28 12.50 10.39
C PHE A 83 -9.57 12.62 8.88
N ALA A 84 -8.67 13.29 8.16
CA ALA A 84 -8.82 13.52 6.74
C ALA A 84 -8.81 12.22 5.92
N ALA A 85 -9.80 12.06 5.04
CA ALA A 85 -9.92 10.93 4.10
C ALA A 85 -9.01 11.15 2.87
N VAL A 86 -7.70 11.13 3.08
CA VAL A 86 -6.69 11.52 2.09
C VAL A 86 -6.77 10.68 0.83
N GLN A 87 -7.01 9.36 0.96
CA GLN A 87 -7.11 8.47 -0.18
C GLN A 87 -8.27 8.81 -1.12
N LEU A 88 -9.43 9.17 -0.57
CA LEU A 88 -10.61 9.53 -1.38
C LEU A 88 -10.35 10.73 -2.29
N TRP A 89 -9.57 11.69 -1.81
CA TRP A 89 -9.16 12.84 -2.64
C TRP A 89 -8.02 12.48 -3.60
N ALA A 90 -6.98 11.79 -3.11
CA ALA A 90 -5.78 11.49 -3.90
C ALA A 90 -6.04 10.54 -5.07
N HIS A 91 -7.02 9.63 -4.93
CA HIS A 91 -7.27 8.54 -5.87
C HIS A 91 -8.75 8.44 -6.28
N PRO A 92 -9.38 9.51 -6.81
CA PRO A 92 -10.82 9.54 -7.04
C PRO A 92 -11.30 8.48 -8.04
N LEU A 93 -10.50 8.11 -9.04
CA LEU A 93 -10.87 7.05 -9.99
C LEU A 93 -10.90 5.66 -9.34
N GLN A 94 -10.20 5.46 -8.23
CA GLN A 94 -10.27 4.20 -7.49
C GLN A 94 -11.64 4.00 -6.83
N PHE A 95 -12.25 5.07 -6.32
CA PHE A 95 -13.47 4.99 -5.50
C PHE A 95 -14.73 5.39 -6.26
N PHE A 96 -14.68 6.43 -7.07
CA PHE A 96 -15.85 6.99 -7.72
C PHE A 96 -16.62 6.00 -8.63
N PRO A 97 -15.97 5.20 -9.50
CA PRO A 97 -16.68 4.20 -10.29
C PRO A 97 -17.38 3.14 -9.45
N MET A 98 -16.72 2.66 -8.40
CA MET A 98 -17.29 1.67 -7.46
C MET A 98 -18.49 2.26 -6.71
N TRP A 99 -18.37 3.49 -6.21
CA TRP A 99 -19.46 4.18 -5.54
C TRP A 99 -20.67 4.37 -6.46
N LEU A 100 -20.45 4.83 -7.69
CA LEU A 100 -21.53 5.02 -8.65
C LEU A 100 -22.28 3.70 -8.92
N LEU A 101 -21.57 2.60 -9.09
CA LEU A 101 -22.18 1.29 -9.25
C LEU A 101 -22.88 0.81 -7.97
N ALA A 102 -22.32 1.06 -6.80
CA ALA A 102 -22.90 0.69 -5.51
C ALA A 102 -24.21 1.43 -5.16
N LEU A 103 -24.59 2.46 -5.92
CA LEU A 103 -25.93 3.07 -5.83
C LEU A 103 -27.04 2.14 -6.35
N PHE A 104 -26.70 1.21 -7.26
CA PHE A 104 -27.68 0.38 -8.00
C PHE A 104 -27.50 -1.12 -7.76
N MET A 105 -26.39 -1.54 -7.12
CA MET A 105 -26.08 -2.95 -6.91
C MET A 105 -25.34 -3.18 -5.60
N PRO A 106 -25.23 -4.44 -5.11
CA PRO A 106 -24.44 -4.77 -3.93
C PRO A 106 -22.98 -4.33 -4.06
N LEU A 107 -22.39 -3.87 -2.97
CA LEU A 107 -21.04 -3.32 -2.92
C LEU A 107 -19.98 -4.27 -3.50
N ALA A 108 -20.08 -5.58 -3.18
CA ALA A 108 -19.15 -6.56 -3.73
C ALA A 108 -19.24 -6.68 -5.25
N LEU A 109 -20.46 -6.65 -5.79
CA LEU A 109 -20.65 -6.68 -7.24
C LEU A 109 -20.08 -5.42 -7.90
N ALA A 110 -20.30 -4.24 -7.30
CA ALA A 110 -19.75 -2.97 -7.77
C ALA A 110 -18.21 -2.98 -7.79
N TYR A 111 -17.60 -3.48 -6.71
CA TYR A 111 -16.15 -3.66 -6.60
C TYR A 111 -15.63 -4.63 -7.70
N ASN A 112 -16.21 -5.82 -7.79
CA ASN A 112 -15.77 -6.85 -8.72
C ASN A 112 -15.90 -6.42 -10.19
N ILE A 113 -17.00 -5.74 -10.53
CA ILE A 113 -17.17 -5.16 -11.88
C ILE A 113 -16.09 -4.11 -12.14
N THR A 114 -15.75 -3.26 -11.17
CA THR A 114 -14.70 -2.25 -11.33
C THR A 114 -13.33 -2.91 -11.57
N VAL A 115 -12.99 -3.96 -10.82
CA VAL A 115 -11.76 -4.73 -11.00
C VAL A 115 -11.69 -5.35 -12.40
N LEU A 116 -12.74 -6.07 -12.82
CA LEU A 116 -12.79 -6.72 -14.14
C LEU A 116 -12.75 -5.68 -15.27
N ALA A 117 -13.44 -4.56 -15.12
CA ALA A 117 -13.43 -3.48 -16.10
C ALA A 117 -12.05 -2.80 -16.19
N ALA A 118 -11.37 -2.57 -15.06
CA ALA A 118 -10.02 -2.01 -15.06
C ALA A 118 -9.02 -2.92 -15.77
N MET A 119 -9.09 -4.24 -15.56
CA MET A 119 -8.28 -5.22 -16.29
C MET A 119 -8.56 -5.15 -17.80
N ALA A 120 -9.82 -5.16 -18.23
CA ALA A 120 -10.20 -5.09 -19.65
C ALA A 120 -9.78 -3.76 -20.28
N LEU A 121 -9.86 -2.63 -19.54
CA LEU A 121 -9.40 -1.32 -19.98
C LEU A 121 -7.87 -1.27 -20.16
N ASN A 122 -7.09 -1.98 -19.34
CA ASN A 122 -5.64 -2.12 -19.55
C ASN A 122 -5.35 -2.72 -20.92
N GLY A 123 -6.02 -3.83 -21.26
CA GLY A 123 -5.90 -4.45 -22.57
C GLY A 123 -6.32 -3.51 -23.72
N LEU A 124 -7.46 -2.84 -23.58
CA LEU A 124 -7.98 -1.91 -24.58
C LEU A 124 -7.05 -0.71 -24.83
N ALA A 125 -6.58 -0.06 -23.76
CA ALA A 125 -5.70 1.10 -23.86
C ALA A 125 -4.36 0.72 -24.53
N MET A 126 -3.81 -0.40 -24.12
CA MET A 126 -2.59 -0.94 -24.72
C MET A 126 -2.78 -1.35 -26.18
N TYR A 127 -3.92 -1.95 -26.53
CA TYR A 127 -4.28 -2.23 -27.93
C TYR A 127 -4.30 -0.96 -28.78
N VAL A 128 -4.88 0.13 -28.30
CA VAL A 128 -4.94 1.40 -29.02
C VAL A 128 -3.54 1.98 -29.24
N LEU A 129 -2.68 1.96 -28.21
CA LEU A 129 -1.29 2.36 -28.33
C LEU A 129 -0.53 1.48 -29.33
N ALA A 130 -0.64 0.16 -29.20
CA ALA A 130 0.03 -0.81 -30.06
C ALA A 130 -0.41 -0.68 -31.52
N ARG A 131 -1.67 -0.41 -31.80
CA ARG A 131 -2.15 -0.10 -33.15
C ARG A 131 -1.46 1.10 -33.78
N ARG A 132 -1.10 2.10 -32.98
CA ARG A 132 -0.38 3.30 -33.45
C ARG A 132 1.10 3.01 -33.73
N LEU A 133 1.73 2.12 -32.95
CA LEU A 133 3.18 1.91 -32.99
C LEU A 133 3.61 0.70 -33.83
N LEU A 134 2.83 -0.36 -33.89
CA LEU A 134 3.21 -1.61 -34.55
C LEU A 134 3.10 -1.58 -36.10
N SER A 135 2.65 -0.49 -36.69
CA SER A 135 2.65 -0.28 -38.15
C SER A 135 2.07 -1.45 -38.93
N GLY A 136 0.77 -1.68 -38.87
CA GLY A 136 0.12 -2.76 -39.62
C GLY A 136 -1.40 -2.62 -39.64
N HIS A 137 -2.06 -3.31 -40.62
CA HIS A 137 -3.51 -3.32 -40.74
C HIS A 137 -4.16 -4.50 -40.00
N ASP A 138 -3.36 -5.50 -39.63
CA ASP A 138 -3.83 -6.70 -38.93
C ASP A 138 -4.04 -6.39 -37.44
N PRO A 139 -5.23 -6.67 -36.86
CA PRO A 139 -5.51 -6.40 -35.47
C PRO A 139 -4.86 -7.39 -34.49
N ILE A 140 -4.37 -8.54 -34.94
CA ILE A 140 -3.86 -9.62 -34.08
C ILE A 140 -2.65 -9.19 -33.23
N PRO A 141 -1.57 -8.62 -33.81
CA PRO A 141 -0.43 -8.21 -33.00
C PRO A 141 -0.75 -7.14 -31.95
N PRO A 142 -1.53 -6.08 -32.25
CA PRO A 142 -1.98 -5.13 -31.22
C PRO A 142 -2.87 -5.75 -30.16
N LEU A 143 -3.80 -6.68 -30.52
CA LEU A 143 -4.62 -7.41 -29.56
C LEU A 143 -3.75 -8.27 -28.64
N PHE A 144 -2.73 -8.90 -29.18
CA PHE A 144 -1.79 -9.67 -28.38
C PHE A 144 -0.96 -8.79 -27.42
N ALA A 145 -0.48 -7.64 -27.88
CA ALA A 145 0.20 -6.67 -27.00
C ALA A 145 -0.68 -6.24 -25.83
N GLY A 146 -1.96 -5.97 -26.10
CA GLY A 146 -2.96 -5.65 -25.07
C GLY A 146 -3.20 -6.79 -24.10
N LEU A 147 -3.26 -8.04 -24.60
CA LEU A 147 -3.40 -9.22 -23.75
C LEU A 147 -2.20 -9.37 -22.81
N VAL A 148 -0.96 -9.33 -23.34
CA VAL A 148 0.26 -9.44 -22.53
C VAL A 148 0.32 -8.36 -21.43
N TYR A 149 0.01 -7.11 -21.77
CA TYR A 149 -0.02 -6.03 -20.80
C TYR A 149 -1.05 -6.28 -19.68
N MET A 150 -2.27 -6.62 -20.07
CA MET A 150 -3.39 -6.80 -19.13
C MET A 150 -3.17 -7.99 -18.17
N VAL A 151 -2.59 -9.11 -18.67
CA VAL A 151 -2.37 -10.33 -17.86
C VAL A 151 -1.02 -10.34 -17.14
N PHE A 152 -0.19 -9.30 -17.32
CA PHE A 152 1.14 -9.25 -16.72
C PHE A 152 1.05 -9.44 -15.20
N PRO A 153 1.94 -10.22 -14.56
CA PRO A 153 1.83 -10.60 -13.15
C PRO A 153 1.67 -9.44 -12.18
N VAL A 154 2.30 -8.28 -12.44
CA VAL A 154 2.17 -7.09 -11.59
C VAL A 154 0.71 -6.65 -11.42
N PHE A 155 -0.12 -6.73 -12.47
CA PHE A 155 -1.54 -6.39 -12.34
C PHE A 155 -2.32 -7.46 -11.57
N GLN A 156 -1.96 -8.75 -11.71
CA GLN A 156 -2.58 -9.81 -10.93
C GLN A 156 -2.22 -9.70 -9.44
N GLY A 157 -0.98 -9.32 -9.11
CA GLY A 157 -0.54 -8.98 -7.75
C GLY A 157 -1.39 -7.82 -7.16
N HIS A 158 -1.62 -6.77 -7.93
CA HIS A 158 -2.45 -5.65 -7.47
C HIS A 158 -3.95 -6.00 -7.38
N VAL A 159 -4.48 -6.92 -8.20
CA VAL A 159 -5.83 -7.48 -8.00
C VAL A 159 -5.89 -8.26 -6.68
N PHE A 160 -4.89 -9.11 -6.42
CA PHE A 160 -4.77 -9.86 -5.16
C PHE A 160 -4.76 -8.93 -3.94
N ALA A 161 -3.96 -7.88 -3.99
CA ALA A 161 -3.81 -6.92 -2.90
C ALA A 161 -4.98 -5.93 -2.75
N GLY A 162 -5.94 -5.90 -3.68
CA GLY A 162 -7.02 -4.92 -3.66
C GLY A 162 -6.59 -3.49 -4.06
N HIS A 163 -5.40 -3.34 -4.67
CA HIS A 163 -4.86 -2.06 -5.11
C HIS A 163 -5.52 -1.59 -6.41
N VAL A 164 -6.82 -1.29 -6.37
CA VAL A 164 -7.64 -0.95 -7.56
C VAL A 164 -7.06 0.25 -8.32
N GLY A 165 -6.49 1.23 -7.60
CA GLY A 165 -5.86 2.40 -8.23
C GLY A 165 -4.65 2.05 -9.10
N LEU A 166 -3.79 1.13 -8.65
CA LEU A 166 -2.63 0.65 -9.41
C LEU A 166 -3.05 -0.29 -10.55
N LEU A 167 -4.13 -1.05 -10.34
CA LEU A 167 -4.74 -1.85 -11.39
C LEU A 167 -5.24 -0.98 -12.55
N MET A 168 -5.59 0.29 -12.32
CA MET A 168 -5.97 1.25 -13.37
C MET A 168 -4.79 1.73 -14.22
N GLY A 169 -3.88 0.83 -14.59
CA GLY A 169 -2.72 1.07 -15.42
C GLY A 169 -3.03 1.53 -16.86
N TRP A 170 -4.30 1.50 -17.30
CA TRP A 170 -4.76 1.91 -18.63
C TRP A 170 -4.49 3.39 -18.94
N GLY A 171 -4.35 4.24 -17.93
CA GLY A 171 -3.97 5.63 -18.12
C GLY A 171 -2.59 5.80 -18.75
N LEU A 172 -1.63 4.93 -18.44
CA LEU A 172 -0.26 4.99 -18.95
C LEU A 172 -0.16 4.78 -20.47
N PRO A 173 -0.75 3.73 -21.10
CA PRO A 173 -0.76 3.62 -22.55
C PRO A 173 -1.44 4.79 -23.26
N LEU A 174 -2.53 5.33 -22.70
CA LEU A 174 -3.19 6.51 -23.26
C LEU A 174 -2.33 7.77 -23.16
N PHE A 175 -1.65 7.97 -22.05
CA PHE A 175 -0.67 9.06 -21.90
C PHE A 175 0.43 8.95 -22.96
N VAL A 176 1.05 7.79 -23.11
CA VAL A 176 2.09 7.56 -24.10
C VAL A 176 1.59 7.82 -25.52
N LEU A 177 0.39 7.38 -25.86
CA LEU A 177 -0.23 7.65 -27.16
C LEU A 177 -0.38 9.16 -27.44
N CYS A 178 -0.94 9.90 -26.46
CA CYS A 178 -1.15 11.33 -26.60
C CYS A 178 0.18 12.11 -26.60
N LEU A 179 1.18 11.64 -25.85
CA LEU A 179 2.53 12.20 -25.84
C LEU A 179 3.18 12.06 -27.22
N TYR A 180 3.13 10.88 -27.84
CA TYR A 180 3.62 10.68 -29.22
C TYR A 180 2.93 11.62 -30.21
N ASP A 181 1.60 11.71 -30.16
CA ASP A 181 0.84 12.57 -31.08
C ASP A 181 1.20 14.05 -30.92
N TYR A 182 1.41 14.51 -29.66
CA TYR A 182 1.82 15.90 -29.42
C TYR A 182 3.27 16.16 -29.83
N VAL A 183 4.19 15.25 -29.52
CA VAL A 183 5.59 15.40 -29.85
C VAL A 183 5.80 15.42 -31.37
N ASP A 184 5.13 14.53 -32.12
CA ASP A 184 5.27 14.44 -33.58
C ASP A 184 4.59 15.63 -34.30
N ARG A 185 3.44 16.09 -33.87
CA ARG A 185 2.58 17.01 -34.64
C ARG A 185 2.41 18.40 -34.01
N GLY A 186 2.68 18.55 -32.69
CA GLY A 186 2.47 19.78 -31.94
C GLY A 186 0.99 20.21 -31.84
N GLY A 187 0.77 21.43 -31.37
CA GLY A 187 -0.54 22.09 -31.32
C GLY A 187 -1.25 21.98 -29.98
N ALA A 188 -1.97 23.04 -29.58
CA ALA A 188 -2.57 23.20 -28.26
C ALA A 188 -3.57 22.09 -27.89
N ARG A 189 -4.39 21.62 -28.86
CA ARG A 189 -5.35 20.52 -28.59
C ARG A 189 -4.65 19.21 -28.21
N ARG A 190 -3.49 18.90 -28.84
CA ARG A 190 -2.73 17.67 -28.54
C ARG A 190 -1.97 17.83 -27.20
N LEU A 191 -1.47 19.03 -26.91
CA LEU A 191 -0.90 19.33 -25.61
C LEU A 191 -1.95 19.10 -24.51
N LEU A 192 -3.14 19.69 -24.64
CA LEU A 192 -4.24 19.48 -23.70
C LEU A 192 -4.59 18.00 -23.56
N GLY A 193 -4.68 17.25 -24.67
CA GLY A 193 -4.90 15.80 -24.63
C GLY A 193 -3.83 15.04 -23.85
N ALA A 194 -2.55 15.37 -24.06
CA ALA A 194 -1.44 14.76 -23.33
C ALA A 194 -1.48 15.09 -21.83
N MET A 195 -1.80 16.33 -21.47
CA MET A 195 -1.96 16.77 -20.07
C MET A 195 -3.15 16.08 -19.38
N LEU A 196 -4.28 15.98 -20.06
CA LEU A 196 -5.45 15.27 -19.53
C LEU A 196 -5.18 13.78 -19.33
N CYS A 197 -4.47 13.12 -20.26
CA CYS A 197 -4.07 11.72 -20.10
C CYS A 197 -3.03 11.55 -19.00
N PHE A 198 -2.12 12.53 -18.80
CA PHE A 198 -1.20 12.56 -17.68
C PHE A 198 -1.96 12.60 -16.35
N LEU A 199 -2.87 13.55 -16.19
CA LEU A 199 -3.71 13.66 -15.00
C LEU A 199 -4.54 12.39 -14.80
N LEU A 200 -5.19 11.89 -15.83
CA LEU A 200 -6.03 10.70 -15.78
C LEU A 200 -5.24 9.46 -15.28
N ALA A 201 -3.98 9.32 -15.69
CA ALA A 201 -3.11 8.24 -15.21
C ALA A 201 -2.76 8.37 -13.72
N THR A 202 -2.74 9.57 -13.16
CA THR A 202 -2.45 9.81 -11.74
C THR A 202 -3.70 9.82 -10.86
N LEU A 203 -4.90 10.03 -11.40
CA LEU A 203 -6.16 10.00 -10.63
C LEU A 203 -6.53 8.60 -10.13
N GLY A 204 -6.03 7.52 -10.75
CA GLY A 204 -6.14 6.15 -10.23
C GLY A 204 -5.25 5.96 -9.01
N HIS A 205 -3.99 6.38 -9.14
CA HIS A 205 -2.99 6.34 -8.08
C HIS A 205 -1.94 7.44 -8.31
N SER A 206 -1.87 8.41 -7.40
CA SER A 206 -1.04 9.61 -7.56
C SER A 206 0.45 9.30 -7.77
N LEU A 207 0.98 8.24 -7.15
CA LEU A 207 2.38 7.82 -7.27
C LEU A 207 2.72 7.20 -8.64
N MET A 208 1.76 6.96 -9.54
CA MET A 208 2.05 6.65 -10.95
C MET A 208 2.92 7.74 -11.60
N LEU A 209 2.90 8.95 -11.05
CA LEU A 209 3.82 10.03 -11.40
C LEU A 209 5.28 9.53 -11.38
N PHE A 210 5.71 8.94 -10.27
CA PHE A 210 7.09 8.49 -10.07
C PHE A 210 7.38 7.13 -10.70
N TYR A 211 6.42 6.20 -10.62
CA TYR A 211 6.64 4.82 -11.12
C TYR A 211 6.61 4.70 -12.64
N ALA A 212 5.90 5.59 -13.34
CA ALA A 212 5.71 5.42 -14.77
C ALA A 212 5.83 6.71 -15.59
N LEU A 213 5.15 7.79 -15.21
CA LEU A 213 5.00 8.94 -16.10
C LEU A 213 6.29 9.74 -16.26
N LEU A 214 6.96 10.10 -15.15
CA LEU A 214 8.23 10.83 -15.19
C LEU A 214 9.37 10.00 -15.78
N PRO A 215 9.58 8.73 -15.38
CA PRO A 215 10.59 7.88 -16.04
C PRO A 215 10.34 7.73 -17.54
N MET A 216 9.09 7.51 -17.96
CA MET A 216 8.75 7.44 -19.37
C MET A 216 9.03 8.75 -20.12
N ALA A 217 8.64 9.89 -19.56
CA ALA A 217 8.89 11.19 -20.15
C ALA A 217 10.39 11.48 -20.25
N LEU A 218 11.17 11.19 -19.19
CA LEU A 218 12.62 11.35 -19.18
C LEU A 218 13.30 10.52 -20.28
N LEU A 219 13.00 9.23 -20.33
CA LEU A 219 13.59 8.33 -21.34
C LEU A 219 13.21 8.75 -22.76
N PHE A 220 11.96 9.22 -22.94
CA PHE A 220 11.51 9.69 -24.24
C PHE A 220 12.18 11.02 -24.64
N ALA A 221 12.36 11.96 -23.72
CA ALA A 221 13.11 13.18 -23.96
C ALA A 221 14.58 12.90 -24.30
N LEU A 222 15.24 12.01 -23.56
CA LEU A 222 16.62 11.58 -23.85
C LEU A 222 16.75 10.93 -25.22
N ALA A 223 15.77 10.07 -25.61
CA ALA A 223 15.75 9.47 -26.94
C ALA A 223 15.60 10.50 -28.07
N ARG A 224 14.79 11.56 -27.86
CA ARG A 224 14.67 12.67 -28.81
C ARG A 224 15.95 13.50 -28.88
N LEU A 225 16.59 13.82 -27.76
CA LEU A 225 17.88 14.51 -27.70
C LEU A 225 18.98 13.71 -28.41
N TYR A 226 19.06 12.41 -28.20
CA TYR A 226 20.00 11.53 -28.90
C TYR A 226 19.82 11.57 -30.42
N ARG A 227 18.56 11.70 -30.88
CA ARG A 227 18.22 11.87 -32.29
C ARG A 227 18.36 13.31 -32.79
N ARG A 228 18.88 14.24 -31.95
CA ARG A 228 18.99 15.70 -32.20
C ARG A 228 17.66 16.39 -32.48
N ASP A 229 16.54 15.81 -32.00
CA ASP A 229 15.21 16.42 -32.05
C ASP A 229 14.96 17.25 -30.77
N HIS A 230 15.55 18.44 -30.73
CA HIS A 230 15.43 19.35 -29.59
C HIS A 230 13.98 19.84 -29.38
N VAL A 231 13.23 20.05 -30.47
CA VAL A 231 11.83 20.48 -30.41
C VAL A 231 10.97 19.38 -29.79
N GLY A 232 11.16 18.14 -30.21
CA GLY A 232 10.48 16.99 -29.61
C GLY A 232 10.82 16.83 -28.13
N ALA A 233 12.10 16.95 -27.76
CA ALA A 233 12.51 16.89 -26.36
C ALA A 233 11.88 18.02 -25.50
N LEU A 234 11.86 19.26 -26.03
CA LEU A 234 11.21 20.38 -25.34
C LEU A 234 9.71 20.16 -25.17
N ARG A 235 9.02 19.59 -26.16
CA ARG A 235 7.59 19.24 -26.07
C ARG A 235 7.34 18.19 -24.97
N VAL A 236 8.21 17.18 -24.85
CA VAL A 236 8.10 16.21 -23.75
C VAL A 236 8.27 16.88 -22.41
N ALA A 237 9.32 17.72 -22.26
CA ALA A 237 9.59 18.45 -21.02
C ALA A 237 8.41 19.37 -20.65
N LEU A 238 7.81 20.04 -21.64
CA LEU A 238 6.62 20.88 -21.42
C LEU A 238 5.42 20.06 -20.91
N VAL A 239 5.14 18.90 -21.48
CA VAL A 239 4.04 18.02 -21.00
C VAL A 239 4.33 17.55 -19.58
N ALA A 240 5.57 17.13 -19.28
CA ALA A 240 5.94 16.68 -17.93
C ALA A 240 5.80 17.82 -16.92
N LEU A 241 6.31 19.01 -17.23
CA LEU A 241 6.20 20.18 -16.35
C LEU A 241 4.74 20.58 -16.08
N LEU A 242 3.97 20.75 -17.13
CA LEU A 242 2.55 21.18 -17.00
C LEU A 242 1.70 20.09 -16.36
N GLY A 243 2.00 18.80 -16.64
CA GLY A 243 1.36 17.66 -15.99
C GLY A 243 1.64 17.62 -14.50
N CYS A 244 2.92 17.83 -14.09
CA CYS A 244 3.29 17.92 -12.68
C CYS A 244 2.62 19.12 -11.98
N LEU A 245 2.57 20.29 -12.63
CA LEU A 245 1.88 21.46 -12.07
C LEU A 245 0.39 21.20 -11.88
N LEU A 246 -0.24 20.55 -12.84
CA LEU A 246 -1.66 20.17 -12.75
C LEU A 246 -1.91 19.18 -11.63
N GLN A 247 -1.03 18.17 -11.47
CA GLN A 247 -1.08 17.21 -10.38
C GLN A 247 -0.85 17.88 -9.02
N LEU A 248 0.11 18.80 -8.93
CA LEU A 248 0.38 19.57 -7.72
C LEU A 248 -0.82 20.41 -7.30
N LEU A 249 -1.47 21.09 -8.25
CA LEU A 249 -2.72 21.85 -8.00
C LEU A 249 -3.83 20.91 -7.51
N PHE A 250 -3.96 19.74 -8.10
CA PHE A 250 -4.96 18.75 -7.67
C PHE A 250 -4.69 18.23 -6.25
N LEU A 251 -3.43 17.97 -5.90
CA LEU A 251 -3.04 17.47 -4.57
C LEU A 251 -2.84 18.57 -3.53
N PHE A 252 -2.98 19.85 -3.92
CA PHE A 252 -2.68 20.98 -3.03
C PHE A 252 -3.39 20.91 -1.66
N PRO A 253 -4.69 20.55 -1.54
CA PRO A 253 -5.35 20.42 -0.25
C PRO A 253 -4.70 19.38 0.67
N ILE A 254 -4.20 18.27 0.10
CA ILE A 254 -3.50 17.23 0.85
C ILE A 254 -2.13 17.72 1.33
N LEU A 255 -1.41 18.44 0.45
CA LEU A 255 -0.08 18.94 0.78
C LEU A 255 -0.15 19.97 1.91
N VAL A 256 -1.16 20.84 1.91
CA VAL A 256 -1.38 21.78 3.03
C VAL A 256 -1.70 21.03 4.31
N GLY A 257 -2.64 20.08 4.29
CA GLY A 257 -2.97 19.26 5.45
C GLY A 257 -1.78 18.44 5.99
N ALA A 258 -0.92 17.94 5.10
CA ALA A 258 0.29 17.21 5.49
C ALA A 258 1.34 18.11 6.16
N LEU A 259 1.43 19.39 5.79
CA LEU A 259 2.29 20.36 6.46
C LEU A 259 1.79 20.73 7.86
N GLU A 260 0.48 20.69 8.06
CA GLU A 260 -0.15 21.00 9.37
C GLU A 260 -0.11 19.81 10.33
N SER A 261 -0.19 18.58 9.84
CA SER A 261 -0.31 17.35 10.65
C SER A 261 0.84 16.35 10.49
N ALA A 262 1.96 16.74 9.98
CA ALA A 262 3.31 16.11 9.87
C ALA A 262 3.48 14.59 10.13
N VAL A 263 2.50 13.74 9.87
CA VAL A 263 2.63 12.29 10.10
C VAL A 263 2.44 11.51 8.81
N TYR A 264 3.44 11.59 7.93
CA TYR A 264 3.59 10.70 6.77
C TYR A 264 4.94 9.98 6.79
N SER A 265 5.39 9.58 7.97
CA SER A 265 6.64 8.85 8.13
C SER A 265 6.41 7.34 8.06
N ASP A 266 6.01 6.84 6.91
CA ASP A 266 6.23 5.45 6.58
C ASP A 266 7.65 5.34 6.01
N ALA A 267 8.63 5.65 6.85
CA ALA A 267 10.03 5.52 6.51
C ALA A 267 10.36 4.03 6.41
N GLY A 268 10.73 3.56 5.21
CA GLY A 268 11.14 2.18 4.98
C GLY A 268 10.25 1.43 3.99
N GLY A 269 10.50 0.14 3.85
CA GLY A 269 9.78 -0.73 2.93
C GLY A 269 10.38 -0.80 1.53
N GLN A 270 11.28 0.08 1.13
CA GLN A 270 11.85 0.10 -0.21
C GLN A 270 12.59 -1.20 -0.58
N VAL A 271 13.20 -1.86 0.39
CA VAL A 271 13.82 -3.17 0.20
C VAL A 271 12.76 -4.25 0.16
N ARG A 272 11.81 -4.23 1.10
CA ARG A 272 10.71 -5.20 1.18
C ARG A 272 9.83 -5.20 -0.08
N TYR A 273 9.49 -4.01 -0.58
CA TYR A 273 8.59 -3.83 -1.73
C TYR A 273 9.32 -3.75 -3.08
N SER A 274 10.60 -4.16 -3.15
CA SER A 274 11.34 -4.33 -4.38
C SER A 274 11.20 -5.76 -4.91
N ILE A 275 11.41 -5.94 -6.23
CA ILE A 275 11.45 -7.27 -6.84
C ILE A 275 12.78 -7.97 -6.57
N ASP A 276 12.76 -9.29 -6.62
CA ASP A 276 13.97 -10.12 -6.62
C ASP A 276 14.61 -10.16 -8.02
N LEU A 277 15.95 -10.30 -8.07
CA LEU A 277 16.68 -10.44 -9.34
C LEU A 277 16.17 -11.62 -10.17
N LEU A 278 15.87 -12.75 -9.52
CA LEU A 278 15.39 -13.97 -10.14
C LEU A 278 13.89 -13.90 -10.47
N GLY A 279 13.16 -12.91 -9.93
CA GLY A 279 11.71 -12.78 -10.10
C GLY A 279 11.27 -12.68 -11.56
N ILE A 280 12.10 -12.06 -12.42
CA ILE A 280 11.83 -11.95 -13.85
C ILE A 280 11.74 -13.31 -14.57
N ALA A 281 12.43 -14.33 -14.05
CA ALA A 281 12.46 -15.70 -14.58
C ALA A 281 11.66 -16.69 -13.72
N SER A 282 11.12 -16.28 -12.59
CA SER A 282 10.44 -17.16 -11.63
C SER A 282 8.91 -17.07 -11.80
N PRO A 283 8.25 -18.12 -12.36
CA PRO A 283 6.80 -18.19 -12.41
C PRO A 283 6.21 -18.34 -11.00
N SER A 284 4.92 -18.11 -10.86
CA SER A 284 4.25 -18.28 -9.57
C SER A 284 4.24 -19.75 -9.10
N PHE A 285 4.58 -19.97 -7.83
CA PHE A 285 4.44 -21.29 -7.17
C PHE A 285 2.95 -21.70 -7.02
N GLN A 286 2.02 -20.79 -7.17
CA GLN A 286 0.58 -21.09 -7.17
C GLN A 286 0.05 -21.50 -8.54
N ASN A 287 0.86 -21.35 -9.60
CA ASN A 287 0.48 -21.78 -10.93
C ASN A 287 0.56 -23.30 -11.04
N PRO A 288 -0.54 -24.01 -11.39
CA PRO A 288 -0.60 -25.47 -11.41
C PRO A 288 0.37 -26.12 -12.40
N TYR A 289 0.84 -25.39 -13.42
CA TYR A 289 1.79 -25.90 -14.41
C TYR A 289 3.25 -25.75 -13.97
N TRP A 290 3.53 -24.76 -13.08
CA TRP A 290 4.89 -24.43 -12.69
C TRP A 290 5.25 -24.85 -11.26
N ARG A 291 4.27 -25.03 -10.36
CA ARG A 291 4.50 -25.24 -8.92
C ARG A 291 5.46 -26.40 -8.60
N ASP A 292 5.42 -27.48 -9.41
CA ASP A 292 6.24 -28.66 -9.19
C ASP A 292 7.66 -28.53 -9.81
N ILE A 293 7.84 -27.58 -10.72
CA ILE A 293 9.10 -27.29 -11.42
C ILE A 293 9.81 -26.10 -10.78
N ALA A 294 9.07 -25.05 -10.47
CA ALA A 294 9.57 -23.81 -9.92
C ALA A 294 9.53 -23.83 -8.38
N THR A 295 10.14 -24.82 -7.76
CA THR A 295 10.12 -25.04 -6.28
C THR A 295 10.69 -23.86 -5.50
N HIS A 296 11.62 -23.08 -6.09
CA HIS A 296 12.23 -21.92 -5.45
C HIS A 296 11.41 -20.63 -5.59
N SER A 297 10.30 -20.64 -6.36
CA SER A 297 9.50 -19.43 -6.61
C SER A 297 8.93 -18.83 -5.34
N ALA A 298 8.56 -19.63 -4.35
CA ALA A 298 8.08 -19.12 -3.07
C ALA A 298 9.14 -18.28 -2.35
N SER A 299 10.40 -18.71 -2.36
CA SER A 299 11.52 -17.96 -1.75
C SER A 299 11.86 -16.71 -2.56
N VAL A 300 11.74 -16.75 -3.89
CA VAL A 300 11.99 -15.58 -4.75
C VAL A 300 10.93 -14.51 -4.62
N LEU A 301 9.65 -14.92 -4.54
CA LEU A 301 8.52 -14.00 -4.37
C LEU A 301 8.42 -13.48 -2.93
N GLY A 302 8.99 -14.22 -1.97
CA GLY A 302 9.09 -13.82 -0.58
C GLY A 302 7.73 -13.59 0.09
N THR A 303 7.71 -12.63 1.00
CA THR A 303 6.51 -12.28 1.79
C THR A 303 5.61 -11.24 1.09
N ASN A 304 5.99 -10.77 -0.10
CA ASN A 304 5.30 -9.69 -0.81
C ASN A 304 4.95 -10.09 -2.24
N LEU A 305 3.90 -10.89 -2.39
CA LEU A 305 3.45 -11.40 -3.69
C LEU A 305 3.00 -10.28 -4.63
N GLU A 306 2.38 -9.25 -4.09
CA GLU A 306 1.79 -8.14 -4.85
C GLU A 306 2.84 -7.30 -5.57
N GLU A 307 3.94 -6.97 -4.89
CA GLU A 307 5.00 -6.12 -5.45
C GLU A 307 6.14 -6.95 -6.08
N GLY A 308 6.31 -8.23 -5.66
CA GLY A 308 7.30 -9.17 -6.20
C GLY A 308 6.94 -9.78 -7.55
N SER A 309 5.71 -9.60 -8.03
CA SER A 309 5.15 -10.23 -9.24
C SER A 309 5.78 -9.70 -10.53
N SER A 310 6.93 -10.23 -10.94
CA SER A 310 7.75 -9.70 -12.05
C SER A 310 8.02 -10.66 -13.21
N TYR A 311 7.47 -11.88 -13.19
CA TYR A 311 7.71 -12.91 -14.20
C TYR A 311 7.30 -12.48 -15.61
N ILE A 312 8.22 -12.62 -16.61
CA ILE A 312 7.99 -12.21 -17.99
C ILE A 312 7.31 -13.27 -18.87
N GLY A 313 7.12 -14.47 -18.36
CA GLY A 313 6.60 -15.58 -19.14
C GLY A 313 7.61 -16.15 -20.15
N LEU A 314 7.61 -17.46 -20.32
CA LEU A 314 8.50 -18.11 -21.28
C LEU A 314 8.20 -17.68 -22.70
N LEU A 315 6.94 -17.83 -23.14
CA LEU A 315 6.53 -17.49 -24.51
C LEU A 315 6.50 -15.99 -24.74
N GLY A 316 6.12 -15.20 -23.71
CA GLY A 316 6.19 -13.74 -23.75
C GLY A 316 7.62 -13.24 -23.98
N GLY A 317 8.58 -13.79 -23.23
CA GLY A 317 10.00 -13.50 -23.37
C GLY A 317 10.56 -13.87 -24.74
N MET A 318 10.20 -15.04 -25.26
CA MET A 318 10.61 -15.47 -26.62
C MET A 318 10.07 -14.52 -27.69
N LEU A 319 8.82 -14.10 -27.60
CA LEU A 319 8.27 -13.12 -28.54
C LEU A 319 8.90 -11.74 -28.39
N ALA A 320 9.12 -11.27 -27.18
CA ALA A 320 9.79 -9.99 -26.95
C ALA A 320 11.20 -10.00 -27.57
N LEU A 321 11.94 -11.09 -27.41
CA LEU A 321 13.24 -11.28 -28.05
C LEU A 321 13.12 -11.29 -29.60
N LEU A 322 12.15 -12.00 -30.15
CA LEU A 322 11.89 -12.01 -31.61
C LEU A 322 11.56 -10.60 -32.12
N GLY A 323 10.75 -9.85 -31.39
CA GLY A 323 10.41 -8.46 -31.69
C GLY A 323 11.64 -7.56 -31.73
N LEU A 324 12.50 -7.69 -30.71
CA LEU A 324 13.76 -6.95 -30.59
C LEU A 324 14.72 -7.24 -31.76
N LEU A 325 14.87 -8.51 -32.12
CA LEU A 325 15.77 -8.92 -33.22
C LEU A 325 15.24 -8.50 -34.59
N SER A 326 13.92 -8.37 -34.74
CA SER A 326 13.28 -8.08 -36.02
C SER A 326 13.04 -6.60 -36.27
N ARG A 327 13.02 -5.73 -35.27
CA ARG A 327 12.62 -4.32 -35.40
C ARG A 327 13.55 -3.38 -34.66
N ARG A 328 14.07 -2.37 -35.39
CA ARG A 328 14.96 -1.35 -34.78
C ARG A 328 14.22 -0.47 -33.78
N ASP A 329 12.94 -0.17 -33.98
CA ASP A 329 12.12 0.64 -33.08
C ASP A 329 11.91 -0.03 -31.73
N ALA A 330 12.00 -1.35 -31.64
CA ALA A 330 11.92 -2.12 -30.41
C ALA A 330 13.06 -1.80 -29.43
N ARG A 331 14.22 -1.30 -29.91
CA ARG A 331 15.38 -0.98 -29.04
C ARG A 331 15.09 0.10 -28.02
N PHE A 332 14.28 1.10 -28.37
CA PHE A 332 13.84 2.12 -27.41
C PHE A 332 13.02 1.49 -26.28
N TRP A 333 12.11 0.60 -26.61
CA TRP A 333 11.26 -0.06 -25.62
C TRP A 333 12.02 -1.07 -24.77
N LEU A 334 13.07 -1.71 -25.32
CA LEU A 334 14.00 -2.48 -24.50
C LEU A 334 14.69 -1.58 -23.45
N MET A 335 15.15 -0.41 -23.86
CA MET A 335 15.76 0.55 -22.93
C MET A 335 14.78 0.98 -21.83
N VAL A 336 13.51 1.23 -22.18
CA VAL A 336 12.45 1.55 -21.19
C VAL A 336 12.22 0.36 -20.25
N ALA A 337 12.14 -0.86 -20.78
CA ALA A 337 11.96 -2.07 -19.96
C ALA A 337 13.14 -2.28 -19.00
N LEU A 338 14.38 -2.18 -19.48
CA LEU A 338 15.57 -2.36 -18.65
C LEU A 338 15.68 -1.29 -17.57
N ALA A 339 15.39 -0.02 -17.89
CA ALA A 339 15.40 1.07 -16.91
C ALA A 339 14.33 0.85 -15.82
N ALA A 340 13.12 0.46 -16.21
CA ALA A 340 12.05 0.16 -15.28
C ALA A 340 12.38 -1.06 -14.39
N TRP A 341 12.95 -2.12 -14.97
CA TRP A 341 13.38 -3.31 -14.23
C TRP A 341 14.48 -2.98 -13.21
N VAL A 342 15.50 -2.23 -13.61
CA VAL A 342 16.60 -1.82 -12.71
C VAL A 342 16.07 -0.98 -11.55
N LEU A 343 15.11 -0.08 -11.80
CA LEU A 343 14.47 0.69 -10.73
C LEU A 343 13.58 -0.19 -9.84
N ALA A 344 12.91 -1.20 -10.41
CA ALA A 344 12.08 -2.14 -9.66
C ALA A 344 12.87 -3.03 -8.69
N LEU A 345 14.16 -3.29 -8.97
CA LEU A 345 15.07 -4.01 -8.06
C LEU A 345 15.30 -3.27 -6.73
N GLY A 346 14.89 -2.00 -6.65
CA GLY A 346 14.98 -1.21 -5.42
C GLY A 346 16.38 -0.71 -5.06
N PRO A 347 16.60 -0.35 -3.79
CA PRO A 347 17.87 0.25 -3.36
C PRO A 347 19.03 -0.75 -3.26
N VAL A 348 18.74 -2.03 -3.03
CA VAL A 348 19.73 -3.11 -2.88
C VAL A 348 19.32 -4.33 -3.69
N LEU A 349 20.29 -5.05 -4.22
CA LEU A 349 20.05 -6.25 -5.00
C LEU A 349 19.62 -7.40 -4.07
N LYS A 350 18.47 -8.03 -4.37
CA LYS A 350 17.94 -9.20 -3.67
C LYS A 350 18.06 -10.47 -4.53
N VAL A 351 18.35 -11.57 -3.87
CA VAL A 351 18.31 -12.93 -4.42
C VAL A 351 17.67 -13.85 -3.38
N PHE A 352 16.59 -14.55 -3.75
CA PHE A 352 15.73 -15.32 -2.83
C PHE A 352 15.15 -14.47 -1.69
N ASP A 353 14.69 -13.28 -2.03
CA ASP A 353 14.14 -12.23 -1.16
C ASP A 353 15.10 -11.72 -0.07
N MET A 354 16.39 -12.06 -0.17
CA MET A 354 17.43 -11.63 0.74
C MET A 354 18.40 -10.69 0.04
N PRO A 355 18.82 -9.56 0.69
CA PRO A 355 19.85 -8.70 0.15
C PRO A 355 21.14 -9.46 -0.13
N LEU A 356 21.71 -9.29 -1.33
CA LEU A 356 22.98 -9.88 -1.70
C LEU A 356 24.10 -9.15 -0.95
N ARG A 357 24.83 -9.90 -0.12
CA ARG A 357 25.90 -9.42 0.73
C ARG A 357 27.24 -9.83 0.21
N PHE A 358 28.23 -9.01 0.45
CA PHE A 358 29.64 -9.31 0.18
C PHE A 358 30.51 -8.68 1.25
N GLU A 359 31.60 -9.32 1.57
CA GLU A 359 32.57 -8.84 2.55
C GLU A 359 33.66 -8.02 1.88
N VAL A 360 33.92 -6.80 2.42
CA VAL A 360 35.03 -5.93 2.02
C VAL A 360 35.76 -5.48 3.26
N ALA A 361 37.03 -5.81 3.33
CA ALA A 361 37.91 -5.45 4.47
C ALA A 361 37.37 -5.86 5.85
N GLY A 362 36.69 -7.03 5.93
CA GLY A 362 36.12 -7.54 7.18
C GLY A 362 34.74 -6.96 7.55
N TYR A 363 34.14 -6.14 6.66
CA TYR A 363 32.81 -5.58 6.85
C TYR A 363 31.83 -6.14 5.83
N GLU A 364 30.64 -6.55 6.30
CA GLU A 364 29.54 -6.92 5.40
C GLU A 364 28.96 -5.67 4.72
N ASN A 365 28.81 -5.76 3.42
CA ASN A 365 28.27 -4.69 2.58
C ASN A 365 27.16 -5.22 1.68
N VAL A 366 26.26 -4.33 1.25
CA VAL A 366 25.24 -4.59 0.23
C VAL A 366 25.54 -3.76 -1.03
N MET A 367 25.11 -4.25 -2.19
CA MET A 367 25.32 -3.57 -3.45
C MET A 367 24.23 -2.49 -3.65
N PRO A 368 24.56 -1.18 -3.59
CA PRO A 368 23.59 -0.13 -3.86
C PRO A 368 23.24 -0.12 -5.34
N LEU A 369 21.95 -0.02 -5.65
CA LEU A 369 21.41 0.09 -7.00
C LEU A 369 21.01 1.55 -7.33
N PRO A 370 20.74 1.87 -8.60
CA PRO A 370 20.35 3.24 -9.01
C PRO A 370 19.20 3.85 -8.23
N TYR A 371 18.27 3.01 -7.73
CA TYR A 371 17.16 3.46 -6.88
C TYR A 371 17.64 4.09 -5.56
N ALA A 372 18.72 3.60 -4.95
CA ALA A 372 19.29 4.15 -3.73
C ALA A 372 19.73 5.62 -3.91
N PHE A 373 20.19 5.98 -5.11
CA PHE A 373 20.52 7.36 -5.45
C PHE A 373 19.28 8.20 -5.76
N ALA A 374 18.28 7.60 -6.42
CA ALA A 374 17.01 8.27 -6.71
C ALA A 374 16.25 8.65 -5.43
N MET A 375 16.35 7.87 -4.36
CA MET A 375 15.77 8.20 -3.05
C MET A 375 16.31 9.50 -2.42
N GLN A 376 17.45 9.99 -2.87
CA GLN A 376 17.99 11.28 -2.41
C GLN A 376 17.31 12.49 -3.07
N LEU A 377 16.49 12.27 -4.11
CA LEU A 377 15.75 13.34 -4.77
C LEU A 377 14.51 13.71 -3.93
N PRO A 378 14.24 15.01 -3.73
CA PRO A 378 13.08 15.46 -2.96
C PRO A 378 11.76 14.84 -3.47
N GLY A 379 10.98 14.27 -2.57
CA GLY A 379 9.70 13.63 -2.85
C GLY A 379 9.79 12.21 -3.43
N PHE A 380 10.97 11.73 -3.78
CA PHE A 380 11.12 10.36 -4.31
C PHE A 380 11.01 9.29 -3.21
N GLU A 381 11.24 9.67 -1.96
CA GLU A 381 10.99 8.83 -0.77
C GLU A 381 9.53 8.35 -0.68
N LEU A 382 8.59 9.10 -1.26
CA LEU A 382 7.18 8.71 -1.34
C LEU A 382 6.96 7.47 -2.23
N ALA A 383 7.90 7.19 -3.15
CA ALA A 383 7.86 6.01 -4.02
C ALA A 383 8.43 4.77 -3.31
N ARG A 384 7.91 4.43 -2.12
CA ARG A 384 8.42 3.38 -1.23
C ARG A 384 8.34 1.93 -1.76
N ALA A 385 7.61 1.68 -2.85
CA ALA A 385 7.40 0.35 -3.42
C ALA A 385 8.02 0.24 -4.83
N PRO A 386 9.34 -0.01 -4.94
CA PRO A 386 10.04 -0.09 -6.23
C PRO A 386 9.43 -1.11 -7.19
N GLY A 387 8.87 -2.22 -6.71
CA GLY A 387 8.20 -3.23 -7.53
C GLY A 387 7.16 -2.66 -8.51
N ARG A 388 6.56 -1.51 -8.19
CA ARG A 388 5.57 -0.83 -9.05
C ARG A 388 6.14 -0.28 -10.37
N PHE A 389 7.44 -0.11 -10.50
CA PHE A 389 8.06 0.17 -11.80
C PHE A 389 7.80 -0.94 -12.82
N MET A 390 7.42 -2.15 -12.38
CA MET A 390 7.01 -3.22 -13.28
C MET A 390 5.75 -2.89 -14.08
N ILE A 391 4.96 -1.89 -13.72
CA ILE A 391 3.85 -1.37 -14.54
C ILE A 391 4.40 -0.70 -15.82
N LEU A 392 5.46 0.10 -15.70
CA LEU A 392 6.14 0.69 -16.86
C LEU A 392 6.88 -0.39 -17.67
N PHE A 393 7.49 -1.37 -16.97
CA PHE A 393 8.09 -2.54 -17.63
C PHE A 393 7.06 -3.28 -18.47
N ALA A 394 5.88 -3.59 -17.91
CA ALA A 394 4.80 -4.32 -18.59
C ALA A 394 4.34 -3.62 -19.88
N LEU A 395 4.25 -2.27 -19.87
CA LEU A 395 3.95 -1.48 -21.07
C LEU A 395 4.99 -1.74 -22.17
N ALA A 396 6.27 -1.56 -21.84
CA ALA A 396 7.37 -1.72 -22.80
C ALA A 396 7.45 -3.16 -23.29
N PHE A 397 7.34 -4.12 -22.37
CA PHE A 397 7.38 -5.54 -22.67
C PHE A 397 6.20 -5.98 -23.56
N GLY A 398 4.99 -5.49 -23.30
CA GLY A 398 3.82 -5.76 -24.13
C GLY A 398 4.01 -5.29 -25.59
N LEU A 399 4.67 -4.13 -25.80
CA LEU A 399 5.02 -3.67 -27.15
C LEU A 399 6.09 -4.57 -27.81
N LEU A 400 7.12 -4.97 -27.06
CA LEU A 400 8.15 -5.89 -27.54
C LEU A 400 7.53 -7.23 -28.00
N ALA A 401 6.68 -7.80 -27.15
CA ALA A 401 5.94 -9.03 -27.47
C ALA A 401 4.99 -8.85 -28.68
N GLY A 402 4.36 -7.67 -28.78
CA GLY A 402 3.53 -7.30 -29.92
C GLY A 402 4.30 -7.26 -31.25
N TRP A 403 5.53 -6.72 -31.27
CA TRP A 403 6.39 -6.80 -32.48
C TRP A 403 6.83 -8.22 -32.77
N GLY A 404 7.11 -9.03 -31.76
CA GLY A 404 7.38 -10.45 -31.93
C GLY A 404 6.20 -11.20 -32.56
N MET A 405 5.00 -10.94 -32.05
CA MET A 405 3.77 -11.47 -32.60
C MET A 405 3.57 -11.02 -34.07
N LEU A 406 3.84 -9.75 -34.38
CA LEU A 406 3.78 -9.23 -35.76
C LEU A 406 4.74 -9.98 -36.68
N THR A 407 5.97 -10.21 -36.24
CA THR A 407 6.98 -10.94 -36.99
C THR A 407 6.58 -12.41 -37.19
N MET A 408 6.14 -13.08 -36.12
CA MET A 408 5.67 -14.45 -36.16
C MET A 408 4.44 -14.59 -37.08
N TRP A 409 3.45 -13.72 -36.93
CA TRP A 409 2.20 -13.73 -37.69
C TRP A 409 2.40 -13.46 -39.18
N SER A 410 3.40 -12.62 -39.52
CA SER A 410 3.77 -12.29 -40.91
C SER A 410 4.71 -13.31 -41.54
N SER A 411 5.20 -14.29 -40.79
CA SER A 411 6.16 -15.28 -41.26
C SER A 411 5.55 -16.19 -42.33
N SER A 412 6.39 -16.71 -43.22
CA SER A 412 5.99 -17.69 -44.28
C SER A 412 5.34 -18.94 -43.68
N PHE A 413 5.78 -19.36 -42.48
CA PHE A 413 5.19 -20.48 -41.75
C PHE A 413 3.70 -20.29 -41.48
N PHE A 414 3.31 -19.12 -40.92
CA PHE A 414 1.90 -18.82 -40.65
C PHE A 414 1.12 -18.50 -41.92
N GLN A 415 1.70 -17.74 -42.86
CA GLN A 415 1.02 -17.27 -44.07
C GLN A 415 0.74 -18.41 -45.06
N SER A 416 1.58 -19.45 -45.13
CA SER A 416 1.39 -20.60 -45.99
C SER A 416 0.31 -21.58 -45.51
N ARG A 417 -0.14 -21.50 -44.27
CA ARG A 417 -1.15 -22.40 -43.71
C ARG A 417 -2.57 -22.00 -44.13
N ARG A 418 -3.47 -23.00 -44.21
CA ARG A 418 -4.91 -22.74 -44.36
C ARG A 418 -5.38 -21.84 -43.22
N ARG A 419 -6.29 -20.95 -43.54
CA ARG A 419 -6.78 -19.92 -42.59
C ARG A 419 -7.27 -20.52 -41.26
N SER A 420 -8.06 -21.59 -41.30
CA SER A 420 -8.53 -22.28 -40.11
C SER A 420 -7.39 -22.77 -39.20
N ILE A 421 -6.37 -23.41 -39.82
CA ILE A 421 -5.19 -23.90 -39.09
C ILE A 421 -4.44 -22.73 -38.43
N ARG A 422 -4.31 -21.63 -39.14
CA ARG A 422 -3.66 -20.41 -38.66
C ARG A 422 -4.31 -19.86 -37.37
N TYR A 423 -5.65 -19.79 -37.34
CA TYR A 423 -6.38 -19.33 -36.16
C TYR A 423 -6.39 -20.37 -35.02
N ILE A 424 -6.42 -21.65 -35.33
CA ILE A 424 -6.27 -22.72 -34.32
C ILE A 424 -4.89 -22.62 -33.64
N LEU A 425 -3.82 -22.51 -34.44
CA LEU A 425 -2.46 -22.34 -33.88
C LEU A 425 -2.35 -21.08 -33.02
N LEU A 426 -2.95 -19.98 -33.46
CA LEU A 426 -2.99 -18.75 -32.69
C LEU A 426 -3.75 -18.94 -31.37
N ALA A 427 -4.92 -19.59 -31.40
CA ALA A 427 -5.72 -19.84 -30.19
C ALA A 427 -4.97 -20.73 -29.20
N VAL A 428 -4.34 -21.81 -29.66
CA VAL A 428 -3.50 -22.68 -28.83
C VAL A 428 -2.32 -21.91 -28.27
N PHE A 429 -1.67 -21.08 -29.05
CA PHE A 429 -0.56 -20.24 -28.59
C PHE A 429 -1.01 -19.25 -27.52
N ILE A 430 -2.13 -18.54 -27.73
CA ILE A 430 -2.70 -17.60 -26.76
C ILE A 430 -3.07 -18.33 -25.47
N LEU A 431 -3.63 -19.54 -25.55
CA LEU A 431 -3.94 -20.36 -24.40
C LEU A 431 -2.69 -20.70 -23.57
N PHE A 432 -1.60 -21.09 -24.23
CA PHE A 432 -0.33 -21.35 -23.54
C PHE A 432 0.24 -20.09 -22.87
N VAL A 433 0.25 -18.95 -23.58
CA VAL A 433 0.69 -17.68 -23.00
C VAL A 433 -0.16 -17.32 -21.77
N PHE A 434 -1.47 -17.49 -21.88
CA PHE A 434 -2.40 -17.21 -20.79
C PHE A 434 -2.14 -18.11 -19.58
N GLN A 435 -1.93 -19.40 -19.79
CA GLN A 435 -1.64 -20.35 -18.71
C GLN A 435 -0.27 -20.10 -18.08
N ASP A 436 0.73 -19.69 -18.88
CA ASP A 436 2.07 -19.33 -18.41
C ASP A 436 2.05 -18.11 -17.47
N TYR A 437 1.24 -17.11 -17.79
CA TYR A 437 1.08 -15.89 -16.99
C TYR A 437 0.13 -16.01 -15.79
N ARG A 438 -0.59 -17.11 -15.64
CA ARG A 438 -1.54 -17.27 -14.55
C ARG A 438 -0.82 -17.29 -13.22
N PHE A 439 -0.93 -16.21 -12.46
CA PHE A 439 -0.19 -16.05 -11.21
C PHE A 439 -0.89 -16.76 -10.05
N PHE A 440 -2.22 -16.64 -9.95
CA PHE A 440 -3.06 -17.29 -8.95
C PHE A 440 -3.98 -18.34 -9.59
N ALA A 441 -4.07 -19.54 -8.98
CA ALA A 441 -4.98 -20.59 -9.44
C ALA A 441 -5.34 -21.60 -8.34
N PRO A 442 -6.54 -21.53 -7.75
CA PRO A 442 -7.63 -20.58 -8.02
C PRO A 442 -7.29 -19.15 -7.58
N PHE A 443 -7.97 -18.14 -8.14
CA PHE A 443 -7.81 -16.77 -7.68
C PHE A 443 -8.51 -16.62 -6.31
N PRO A 444 -7.86 -16.03 -5.29
CA PRO A 444 -8.45 -15.90 -3.97
C PRO A 444 -9.59 -14.89 -3.94
N THR A 445 -10.52 -15.12 -3.02
CA THR A 445 -11.69 -14.27 -2.82
C THR A 445 -12.02 -14.14 -1.33
N LEU A 446 -12.53 -12.97 -0.90
CA LEU A 446 -12.91 -12.67 0.46
C LEU A 446 -14.43 -12.73 0.66
N PRO A 447 -14.94 -13.26 1.78
CA PRO A 447 -16.38 -13.30 2.06
C PRO A 447 -16.92 -11.89 2.33
N VAL A 448 -18.16 -11.66 1.87
CA VAL A 448 -18.94 -10.45 2.17
C VAL A 448 -19.78 -10.62 3.44
N ALA A 449 -20.23 -11.84 3.70
CA ALA A 449 -21.12 -12.12 4.82
C ALA A 449 -20.46 -11.87 6.17
N LEU A 450 -21.17 -11.15 7.03
CA LEU A 450 -20.80 -10.86 8.41
C LEU A 450 -21.81 -11.51 9.36
N PRO A 451 -21.42 -11.87 10.60
CA PRO A 451 -22.34 -12.42 11.59
C PRO A 451 -23.53 -11.51 11.87
N ALA A 452 -24.70 -12.08 12.15
CA ALA A 452 -25.91 -11.32 12.49
C ALA A 452 -25.68 -10.40 13.70
N ALA A 453 -24.94 -10.87 14.71
CA ALA A 453 -24.60 -10.08 15.90
C ALA A 453 -23.89 -8.75 15.58
N ILE A 454 -23.07 -8.68 14.52
CA ILE A 454 -22.44 -7.43 14.08
C ILE A 454 -23.50 -6.48 13.49
N HIS A 455 -24.48 -6.98 12.75
CA HIS A 455 -25.58 -6.19 12.22
C HIS A 455 -26.50 -5.65 13.31
N GLU A 456 -26.77 -6.45 14.36
CA GLU A 456 -27.60 -6.07 15.52
C GLU A 456 -27.04 -4.87 16.30
N LEU A 457 -25.71 -4.68 16.30
CA LEU A 457 -25.10 -3.51 16.94
C LEU A 457 -25.56 -2.19 16.30
N ARG A 458 -26.07 -2.20 15.06
CA ARG A 458 -26.58 -1.00 14.38
C ARG A 458 -27.74 -0.37 15.14
N ASP A 459 -28.67 -1.19 15.61
CA ASP A 459 -29.93 -0.75 16.21
C ASP A 459 -29.78 -0.35 17.67
N ARG A 460 -28.64 -0.68 18.28
CA ARG A 460 -28.32 -0.30 19.67
C ARG A 460 -27.95 1.17 19.79
N GLN A 461 -28.82 1.97 20.38
CA GLN A 461 -28.61 3.41 20.59
C GLN A 461 -27.69 3.73 21.75
N ASP A 462 -27.43 2.78 22.62
CA ASP A 462 -26.54 2.89 23.79
C ASP A 462 -25.04 2.77 23.45
N ILE A 463 -24.69 2.47 22.18
CA ILE A 463 -23.31 2.34 21.73
C ILE A 463 -22.85 3.66 21.11
N ARG A 464 -21.90 4.34 21.80
CA ARG A 464 -21.23 5.57 21.34
C ARG A 464 -20.09 5.25 20.39
N ALA A 465 -19.18 4.33 20.78
CA ALA A 465 -18.10 3.86 19.93
C ALA A 465 -17.73 2.39 20.20
N ILE A 466 -17.04 1.81 19.23
CA ILE A 466 -16.54 0.43 19.25
C ILE A 466 -15.01 0.45 19.20
N PHE A 467 -14.37 -0.39 20.00
CA PHE A 467 -12.95 -0.66 19.93
C PHE A 467 -12.67 -2.07 19.43
N ASN A 468 -11.90 -2.19 18.36
CA ASN A 468 -11.54 -3.47 17.76
C ASN A 468 -10.12 -3.86 18.14
N VAL A 469 -9.91 -5.13 18.49
CA VAL A 469 -8.61 -5.69 18.83
C VAL A 469 -8.34 -6.99 18.06
N PRO A 470 -7.07 -7.30 17.75
CA PRO A 470 -5.86 -6.52 18.03
C PRO A 470 -5.85 -5.19 17.26
N HIS A 471 -5.40 -4.11 17.90
CA HIS A 471 -5.45 -2.75 17.33
C HIS A 471 -4.20 -2.40 16.49
N ASP A 472 -3.11 -3.09 16.71
CA ASP A 472 -1.79 -2.93 16.07
C ASP A 472 -1.60 -3.84 14.85
N ASP A 473 -2.47 -4.85 14.66
CA ASP A 473 -2.48 -5.65 13.43
C ASP A 473 -3.21 -4.92 12.30
N LEU A 474 -2.49 -4.60 11.24
CA LEU A 474 -2.99 -3.86 10.08
C LEU A 474 -4.21 -4.54 9.42
N LEU A 475 -4.21 -5.88 9.34
CA LEU A 475 -5.30 -6.61 8.70
C LEU A 475 -6.54 -6.67 9.60
N ALA A 476 -6.37 -6.72 10.92
CA ALA A 476 -7.46 -6.57 11.88
C ALA A 476 -8.09 -5.18 11.78
N ALA A 477 -7.28 -4.12 11.65
CA ALA A 477 -7.77 -2.76 11.46
C ALA A 477 -8.60 -2.60 10.18
N LYS A 478 -8.16 -3.16 9.05
CA LYS A 478 -8.92 -3.17 7.78
C LYS A 478 -10.22 -3.96 7.89
N GLU A 479 -10.19 -5.11 8.57
CA GLU A 479 -11.38 -5.90 8.80
C GLU A 479 -12.37 -5.17 9.74
N ALA A 480 -11.88 -4.50 10.78
CA ALA A 480 -12.70 -3.65 11.65
C ALA A 480 -13.44 -2.55 10.87
N MET A 481 -12.76 -1.92 9.92
CA MET A 481 -13.38 -0.95 9.02
C MET A 481 -14.49 -1.59 8.17
N TYR A 482 -14.33 -2.84 7.73
CA TYR A 482 -15.38 -3.54 7.02
C TYR A 482 -16.56 -3.91 7.93
N LEU A 483 -16.33 -4.33 9.18
CA LEU A 483 -17.38 -4.53 10.18
C LEU A 483 -18.20 -3.26 10.39
N GLN A 484 -17.56 -2.08 10.33
CA GLN A 484 -18.24 -0.79 10.44
C GLN A 484 -19.33 -0.62 9.38
N THR A 485 -19.18 -1.18 8.18
CA THR A 485 -20.21 -1.08 7.12
C THR A 485 -21.52 -1.76 7.53
N ALA A 486 -21.46 -2.74 8.43
CA ALA A 486 -22.61 -3.45 8.97
C ALA A 486 -23.23 -2.72 10.18
N HIS A 487 -22.44 -2.34 11.19
CA HIS A 487 -22.97 -1.73 12.41
C HIS A 487 -23.09 -0.20 12.35
N GLY A 488 -22.34 0.48 11.49
CA GLY A 488 -22.42 1.95 11.33
C GLY A 488 -21.95 2.79 12.53
N LYS A 489 -21.40 2.17 13.59
CA LYS A 489 -20.95 2.88 14.79
C LYS A 489 -19.55 3.45 14.62
N PRO A 490 -19.19 4.54 15.34
CA PRO A 490 -17.84 5.07 15.37
C PRO A 490 -16.80 4.04 15.83
N LEU A 491 -15.59 4.09 15.28
CA LEU A 491 -14.44 3.31 15.72
C LEU A 491 -13.42 4.21 16.40
N ILE A 492 -12.90 3.78 17.54
CA ILE A 492 -11.82 4.48 18.27
C ILE A 492 -10.53 4.50 17.43
N ALA A 493 -10.22 3.38 16.79
CA ALA A 493 -9.12 3.27 15.85
C ALA A 493 -9.60 3.58 14.42
N GLY A 494 -8.76 3.33 13.47
CA GLY A 494 -9.02 3.43 12.04
C GLY A 494 -7.73 3.31 11.28
N HIS A 495 -7.83 2.99 10.01
CA HIS A 495 -6.69 2.90 9.11
C HIS A 495 -6.98 3.75 7.87
N ASP A 496 -5.96 4.39 7.39
CA ASP A 496 -5.85 4.92 6.03
C ASP A 496 -4.47 4.47 5.54
N ALA A 497 -4.22 4.22 4.31
CA ALA A 497 -2.95 3.67 3.78
C ALA A 497 -1.66 4.33 4.33
N ARG A 498 -1.80 5.21 5.28
CA ARG A 498 -0.74 5.93 5.99
C ARG A 498 -1.04 6.00 7.48
N GLU A 499 -0.05 6.38 8.29
CA GLU A 499 -0.29 6.65 9.70
C GLU A 499 -1.42 7.66 9.88
N THR A 500 -2.37 7.30 10.71
CA THR A 500 -3.48 8.18 11.08
C THR A 500 -3.08 9.03 12.29
N PRO A 501 -3.68 10.21 12.52
CA PRO A 501 -3.38 11.03 13.70
C PRO A 501 -3.96 10.45 14.99
N VAL A 502 -4.41 9.21 15.00
CA VAL A 502 -4.93 8.53 16.18
C VAL A 502 -3.79 8.29 17.18
N ASN A 503 -4.00 8.72 18.42
CA ASN A 503 -2.99 8.60 19.45
C ASN A 503 -2.73 7.13 19.80
N ARG A 504 -1.55 6.62 19.44
CA ARG A 504 -1.15 5.23 19.70
C ARG A 504 -1.18 4.88 21.19
N SER A 505 -0.74 5.80 22.05
CA SER A 505 -0.78 5.57 23.50
C SER A 505 -2.21 5.36 24.02
N ARG A 506 -3.19 6.02 23.40
CA ARG A 506 -4.61 5.77 23.70
C ARG A 506 -5.00 4.34 23.32
N LEU A 507 -4.66 3.91 22.12
CA LEU A 507 -5.04 2.57 21.64
C LEU A 507 -4.39 1.45 22.47
N THR A 508 -3.09 1.54 22.74
CA THR A 508 -2.37 0.56 23.57
C THR A 508 -2.97 0.46 24.98
N LEU A 509 -3.26 1.61 25.62
CA LEU A 509 -3.85 1.60 26.95
C LEU A 509 -5.30 1.11 26.98
N LEU A 510 -6.08 1.32 25.92
CA LEU A 510 -7.43 0.76 25.81
C LEU A 510 -7.40 -0.76 25.60
N ALA A 511 -6.35 -1.30 24.99
CA ALA A 511 -6.15 -2.74 24.79
C ALA A 511 -5.88 -3.50 26.11
N GLU A 512 -5.57 -2.79 27.21
CA GLU A 512 -5.55 -3.34 28.56
C GLU A 512 -6.96 -3.61 29.13
N PHE A 513 -8.00 -3.29 28.41
CA PHE A 513 -9.42 -3.49 28.71
C PHE A 513 -9.87 -2.96 30.09
N HIS A 514 -9.23 -1.90 30.59
CA HIS A 514 -9.62 -1.30 31.84
C HIS A 514 -11.01 -0.61 31.70
N PRO A 515 -12.09 -1.08 32.39
CA PRO A 515 -13.44 -0.61 32.09
C PRO A 515 -13.63 0.90 32.26
N SER A 516 -12.98 1.50 33.28
CA SER A 516 -13.07 2.95 33.51
C SER A 516 -12.40 3.75 32.37
N LEU A 517 -11.29 3.23 31.83
CA LEU A 517 -10.58 3.89 30.73
C LEU A 517 -11.34 3.77 29.41
N LEU A 518 -11.91 2.59 29.14
CA LEU A 518 -12.80 2.36 28.00
C LEU A 518 -14.03 3.27 28.06
N SER A 519 -14.69 3.35 29.25
CA SER A 519 -15.84 4.24 29.45
C SER A 519 -15.51 5.72 29.28
N ASP A 520 -14.33 6.17 29.72
CA ASP A 520 -13.82 7.54 29.53
C ASP A 520 -13.53 7.85 28.05
N ALA A 521 -13.15 6.84 27.28
CA ALA A 521 -12.93 6.95 25.86
C ALA A 521 -14.20 6.78 25.00
N ASP A 522 -15.37 6.73 25.66
CA ASP A 522 -16.68 6.50 25.03
C ASP A 522 -16.84 5.14 24.34
N VAL A 523 -16.05 4.14 24.74
CA VAL A 523 -16.16 2.76 24.26
C VAL A 523 -17.21 2.02 25.05
N ASP A 524 -18.23 1.53 24.38
CA ASP A 524 -19.30 0.71 24.98
C ASP A 524 -19.22 -0.76 24.56
N VAL A 525 -18.51 -1.05 23.45
CA VAL A 525 -18.33 -2.40 22.92
C VAL A 525 -16.88 -2.61 22.50
N VAL A 526 -16.35 -3.78 22.84
CA VAL A 526 -15.07 -4.29 22.33
C VAL A 526 -15.34 -5.49 21.42
N ILE A 527 -14.73 -5.49 20.24
CA ILE A 527 -14.78 -6.63 19.29
C ILE A 527 -13.38 -7.22 19.16
N LEU A 528 -13.22 -8.46 19.62
CA LEU A 528 -11.99 -9.23 19.45
C LEU A 528 -12.08 -10.03 18.14
N ASN A 529 -11.16 -9.76 17.22
CA ASN A 529 -10.97 -10.57 16.03
C ASN A 529 -10.10 -11.79 16.35
N LYS A 530 -10.75 -12.90 16.69
CA LYS A 530 -10.08 -14.14 17.13
C LYS A 530 -9.18 -14.74 16.04
N ALA A 531 -9.58 -14.63 14.77
CA ALA A 531 -8.81 -15.16 13.66
C ALA A 531 -7.48 -14.41 13.51
N ARG A 532 -7.50 -13.08 13.62
CA ARG A 532 -6.31 -12.24 13.54
C ARG A 532 -5.45 -12.38 14.78
N ALA A 533 -6.03 -12.32 15.96
CA ALA A 533 -5.33 -12.53 17.23
C ALA A 533 -4.60 -13.90 17.26
N ARG A 534 -5.23 -14.96 16.72
CA ARG A 534 -4.58 -16.27 16.56
C ARG A 534 -3.40 -16.22 15.60
N ALA A 535 -3.54 -15.50 14.48
CA ALA A 535 -2.49 -15.40 13.47
C ALA A 535 -1.21 -14.70 13.98
N ILE A 536 -1.36 -13.77 14.93
CA ILE A 536 -0.23 -13.07 15.58
C ILE A 536 0.19 -13.69 16.93
N GLY A 537 -0.47 -14.78 17.36
CA GLY A 537 -0.14 -15.49 18.60
C GLY A 537 -0.68 -14.88 19.90
N GLU A 538 -1.63 -13.95 19.82
CA GLU A 538 -2.15 -13.18 20.98
C GLU A 538 -3.56 -13.60 21.43
N LEU A 539 -4.18 -14.60 20.77
CA LEU A 539 -5.57 -14.94 21.05
C LEU A 539 -5.84 -15.28 22.50
N GLU A 540 -4.99 -16.11 23.11
CA GLU A 540 -5.20 -16.60 24.48
C GLU A 540 -5.09 -15.44 25.49
N SER A 541 -4.05 -14.62 25.36
CA SER A 541 -3.81 -13.47 26.25
C SER A 541 -4.91 -12.41 26.15
N LEU A 542 -5.31 -12.04 24.93
CA LEU A 542 -6.37 -11.06 24.71
C LEU A 542 -7.74 -11.56 25.18
N ALA A 543 -8.07 -12.84 24.91
CA ALA A 543 -9.33 -13.42 25.32
C ALA A 543 -9.43 -13.56 26.85
N GLU A 544 -8.36 -14.02 27.51
CA GLU A 544 -8.31 -14.12 28.96
C GLU A 544 -8.45 -12.76 29.64
N LEU A 545 -7.69 -11.77 29.18
CA LEU A 545 -7.73 -10.41 29.69
C LEU A 545 -9.10 -9.76 29.48
N ALA A 546 -9.72 -9.94 28.31
CA ALA A 546 -11.06 -9.44 28.02
C ALA A 546 -12.10 -10.07 28.95
N ASN A 547 -12.09 -11.40 29.12
CA ASN A 547 -13.00 -12.11 30.04
C ASN A 547 -12.81 -11.65 31.50
N GLN A 548 -11.57 -11.48 31.94
CA GLN A 548 -11.27 -11.03 33.30
C GLN A 548 -11.75 -9.60 33.58
N ARG A 549 -11.63 -8.70 32.59
CA ARG A 549 -11.90 -7.26 32.76
C ARG A 549 -13.30 -6.85 32.38
N LEU A 550 -13.87 -7.46 31.32
CA LEU A 550 -15.15 -7.08 30.74
C LEU A 550 -16.27 -8.08 31.08
N GLY A 551 -15.92 -9.32 31.49
CA GLY A 551 -16.87 -10.41 31.73
C GLY A 551 -17.05 -11.28 30.50
N GLU A 552 -18.10 -12.12 30.50
CA GLU A 552 -18.39 -13.02 29.39
C GLU A 552 -18.77 -12.26 28.11
N ALA A 553 -18.34 -12.79 26.97
CA ALA A 553 -18.74 -12.26 25.67
C ALA A 553 -20.25 -12.39 25.45
N ILE A 554 -20.90 -11.34 24.97
CA ILE A 554 -22.32 -11.37 24.59
C ILE A 554 -22.57 -12.13 23.28
N TYR A 555 -21.53 -12.31 22.49
CA TYR A 555 -21.51 -13.14 21.29
C TYR A 555 -20.10 -13.69 21.07
N GLU A 556 -20.01 -14.93 20.65
CA GLU A 556 -18.75 -15.56 20.28
C GLU A 556 -18.97 -16.59 19.17
N ASP A 557 -18.10 -16.53 18.13
CA ASP A 557 -17.99 -17.54 17.07
C ASP A 557 -16.50 -17.89 16.80
N GLU A 558 -16.21 -18.54 15.67
CA GLU A 558 -14.83 -18.88 15.28
C GLU A 558 -13.97 -17.66 14.95
N ARG A 559 -14.58 -16.56 14.53
CA ARG A 559 -13.88 -15.34 14.04
C ARG A 559 -13.91 -14.21 15.04
N TYR A 560 -15.00 -14.01 15.78
CA TYR A 560 -15.20 -12.83 16.63
C TYR A 560 -15.70 -13.20 18.02
N ALA A 561 -15.31 -12.39 19.00
CA ALA A 561 -15.98 -12.29 20.29
C ALA A 561 -16.35 -10.83 20.55
N ILE A 562 -17.58 -10.58 21.03
CA ILE A 562 -18.12 -9.24 21.30
C ILE A 562 -18.35 -9.10 22.79
N PHE A 563 -17.77 -8.08 23.40
CA PHE A 563 -17.88 -7.77 24.81
C PHE A 563 -18.55 -6.42 25.00
N THR A 564 -19.40 -6.29 26.02
CA THR A 564 -19.91 -5.00 26.47
C THR A 564 -18.99 -4.45 27.56
N VAL A 565 -18.74 -3.14 27.51
CA VAL A 565 -17.94 -2.46 28.51
C VAL A 565 -18.82 -2.12 29.70
N PRO A 566 -18.54 -2.64 30.93
CA PRO A 566 -19.30 -2.25 32.13
C PRO A 566 -19.04 -0.78 32.44
N PHE A 567 -20.10 0.02 32.53
CA PHE A 567 -19.96 1.44 32.88
C PHE A 567 -19.31 1.64 34.25
N ARG A 568 -18.22 2.41 34.27
CA ARG A 568 -17.48 2.75 35.49
C ARG A 568 -17.27 4.27 35.57
N PRO A 569 -18.04 5.02 36.39
CA PRO A 569 -18.03 6.49 36.39
C PRO A 569 -16.78 7.11 36.98
N ARG A 570 -15.94 6.33 37.68
CA ARG A 570 -14.69 6.83 38.28
C ARG A 570 -13.49 6.36 37.47
N LEU A 571 -12.74 7.31 36.98
CA LEU A 571 -11.47 7.09 36.33
C LEU A 571 -10.40 6.61 37.29
N VAL A 572 -9.56 5.72 36.84
CA VAL A 572 -8.27 5.45 37.46
C VAL A 572 -7.39 6.69 37.30
N ASN A 573 -6.72 7.10 38.34
CA ASN A 573 -5.89 8.30 38.29
C ASN A 573 -4.72 8.20 37.31
N THR A 574 -4.14 7.01 37.18
CA THR A 574 -2.99 6.75 36.33
C THR A 574 -3.03 5.30 35.84
N VAL A 575 -2.84 5.10 34.57
CA VAL A 575 -2.62 3.78 33.94
C VAL A 575 -1.40 3.91 33.06
N PHE A 576 -0.55 2.89 33.02
CA PHE A 576 0.57 2.83 32.08
C PHE A 576 0.74 1.42 31.51
N ALA A 577 1.27 1.35 30.30
CA ALA A 577 1.69 0.14 29.62
C ALA A 577 3.04 0.40 28.96
N VAL A 578 3.86 -0.63 28.77
CA VAL A 578 5.19 -0.52 28.20
C VAL A 578 5.32 -1.38 26.98
N GLU A 579 5.73 -0.78 25.88
CA GLU A 579 6.17 -1.47 24.66
C GLU A 579 7.70 -1.39 24.57
N SER A 580 8.36 -2.49 24.30
CA SER A 580 9.81 -2.55 24.17
C SER A 580 10.21 -3.21 22.89
N ASP A 581 11.10 -2.56 22.16
CA ASP A 581 11.85 -3.18 21.08
C ASP A 581 13.37 -3.12 21.38
N MET A 582 14.21 -3.63 20.48
CA MET A 582 15.66 -3.64 20.73
C MET A 582 16.32 -2.25 20.67
N GLN A 583 15.63 -1.22 20.21
CA GLN A 583 16.18 0.11 19.95
C GLN A 583 15.54 1.18 20.80
N SER A 584 14.33 0.95 21.24
CA SER A 584 13.54 1.90 22.00
C SER A 584 12.60 1.23 22.99
N HIS A 585 12.33 1.93 24.07
CA HIS A 585 11.30 1.57 25.03
C HIS A 585 10.30 2.70 25.11
N LYS A 586 9.02 2.37 25.01
CA LYS A 586 7.95 3.34 25.01
C LYS A 586 6.98 3.05 26.13
N ALA A 587 6.84 3.97 27.07
CA ALA A 587 5.81 3.90 28.08
C ALA A 587 4.61 4.76 27.66
N HIS A 588 3.45 4.14 27.59
CA HIS A 588 2.16 4.79 27.36
C HIS A 588 1.53 5.09 28.69
N ILE A 589 1.12 6.33 28.93
CA ILE A 589 0.66 6.81 30.21
C ILE A 589 -0.68 7.53 30.03
N PHE A 590 -1.70 7.13 30.80
CA PHE A 590 -2.90 7.94 30.96
C PHE A 590 -2.86 8.62 32.34
N ARG A 591 -3.17 9.89 32.37
CA ARG A 591 -3.26 10.68 33.60
C ARG A 591 -4.59 11.44 33.66
N ALA A 592 -5.37 11.20 34.71
CA ALA A 592 -6.67 11.84 34.88
C ALA A 592 -6.56 13.31 35.34
N GLN A 593 -5.46 13.69 35.99
CA GLN A 593 -5.21 15.03 36.47
C GLN A 593 -3.76 15.46 36.19
N PRO A 594 -3.49 16.73 35.93
CA PRO A 594 -2.13 17.25 35.84
C PRO A 594 -1.36 16.95 37.13
N GLY A 595 -0.05 16.86 37.04
CA GLY A 595 0.81 16.60 38.16
C GLY A 595 2.12 15.97 37.78
N TRP A 596 2.85 15.46 38.75
CA TRP A 596 4.14 14.85 38.53
C TRP A 596 4.06 13.34 38.69
N LEU A 597 4.80 12.65 37.84
CA LEU A 597 5.08 11.23 37.96
C LEU A 597 6.59 11.06 38.18
N GLU A 598 6.98 9.98 38.82
CA GLU A 598 8.36 9.55 38.98
C GLU A 598 8.58 8.33 38.09
N LEU A 599 9.55 8.42 37.19
CA LEU A 599 10.05 7.30 36.44
C LEU A 599 11.25 6.70 37.16
N ASN A 600 11.15 5.41 37.48
CA ASN A 600 12.27 4.64 38.01
C ASN A 600 12.58 3.49 37.04
N ALA A 601 13.83 3.39 36.60
CA ALA A 601 14.27 2.34 35.69
C ALA A 601 15.79 2.11 35.83
N THR A 602 16.25 1.00 35.23
CA THR A 602 17.70 0.77 35.05
C THR A 602 17.98 0.71 33.56
N LEU A 603 18.80 1.62 33.06
CA LEU A 603 19.23 1.67 31.68
C LEU A 603 20.54 0.89 31.52
N GLU A 604 20.64 0.09 30.47
CA GLU A 604 21.87 -0.58 30.07
C GLU A 604 22.14 -0.35 28.60
N ALA A 605 23.31 0.22 28.27
CA ALA A 605 23.78 0.39 26.92
C ALA A 605 25.33 0.40 26.89
N ILE A 606 25.95 0.27 25.75
CA ILE A 606 27.41 0.22 25.59
C ILE A 606 27.87 1.46 24.80
N ASN A 607 28.46 2.43 25.53
CA ASN A 607 28.96 3.68 24.97
C ASN A 607 27.97 4.38 24.02
N ARG A 608 26.73 4.55 24.49
CA ARG A 608 25.67 5.15 23.69
C ARG A 608 25.02 6.31 24.43
N ARG A 609 24.58 7.30 23.64
CA ARG A 609 23.68 8.34 24.15
C ARG A 609 22.26 7.81 24.08
N VAL A 610 21.51 8.03 25.15
CA VAL A 610 20.09 7.67 25.29
C VAL A 610 19.30 8.94 25.52
N ASN A 611 18.36 9.21 24.64
CA ASN A 611 17.43 10.33 24.75
C ASN A 611 16.14 9.88 25.41
N LEU A 612 15.65 10.69 26.34
CA LEU A 612 14.34 10.54 26.96
C LEU A 612 13.44 11.67 26.50
N SER A 613 12.31 11.35 25.89
CA SER A 613 11.36 12.36 25.43
C SER A 613 9.93 12.06 25.88
N LEU A 614 9.19 13.10 26.26
CA LEU A 614 7.79 13.03 26.65
C LEU A 614 6.95 13.76 25.60
N ASN A 615 6.03 13.03 24.95
CA ASN A 615 5.20 13.56 23.86
C ASN A 615 6.01 14.19 22.71
N GLY A 616 7.20 13.64 22.43
CA GLY A 616 8.13 14.15 21.43
C GLY A 616 9.02 15.32 21.88
N ALA A 617 8.83 15.86 23.09
CA ALA A 617 9.74 16.87 23.66
C ALA A 617 10.86 16.18 24.43
N LEU A 618 12.12 16.50 24.09
CA LEU A 618 13.29 15.97 24.79
C LEU A 618 13.26 16.44 26.25
N LEU A 619 13.33 15.48 27.17
CA LEU A 619 13.41 15.74 28.63
C LEU A 619 14.88 15.71 29.08
N ASP A 620 15.62 14.67 28.65
CA ASP A 620 16.98 14.43 29.06
C ASP A 620 17.76 13.65 28.01
N SER A 621 19.10 13.70 28.07
CA SER A 621 20.00 12.97 27.18
C SER A 621 21.20 12.47 27.97
N LEU A 622 21.33 11.17 28.14
CA LEU A 622 22.29 10.51 29.02
C LEU A 622 23.33 9.72 28.22
N GLU A 623 24.61 9.86 28.59
CA GLU A 623 25.66 8.98 28.09
C GLU A 623 25.67 7.71 28.96
N VAL A 624 25.31 6.56 28.35
CA VAL A 624 25.19 5.28 29.05
C VAL A 624 26.30 4.33 28.63
N ASN A 625 27.06 3.85 29.62
CA ASN A 625 28.07 2.83 29.44
C ASN A 625 27.98 1.83 30.59
N GLY A 626 27.39 0.67 30.32
CA GLY A 626 27.01 -0.32 31.35
C GLY A 626 25.63 -0.03 31.93
N LYS A 627 25.39 -0.45 33.17
CA LYS A 627 24.10 -0.27 33.85
C LYS A 627 24.11 1.00 34.67
N ILE A 628 23.13 1.86 34.46
CA ILE A 628 22.92 3.07 35.25
C ILE A 628 21.47 3.13 35.77
N PRO A 629 21.26 3.49 37.06
CA PRO A 629 19.92 3.77 37.55
C PRO A 629 19.40 5.08 37.00
N LEU A 630 18.12 5.10 36.60
CA LEU A 630 17.41 6.28 36.15
C LEU A 630 16.29 6.63 37.14
N LEU A 631 16.30 7.82 37.68
CA LEU A 631 15.21 8.38 38.42
C LEU A 631 14.88 9.74 37.81
N LEU A 632 13.72 9.87 37.19
CA LEU A 632 13.37 11.09 36.48
C LEU A 632 11.94 11.55 36.83
N PRO A 633 11.75 12.82 37.25
CA PRO A 633 10.43 13.39 37.42
C PRO A 633 9.83 13.72 36.03
N LEU A 634 8.60 13.30 35.81
CA LEU A 634 7.87 13.51 34.54
C LEU A 634 6.77 14.55 34.76
N PRO A 635 6.86 15.73 34.17
CA PRO A 635 5.83 16.76 34.29
C PRO A 635 4.65 16.47 33.37
N ILE A 636 3.50 16.16 33.93
CA ILE A 636 2.26 15.95 33.16
C ILE A 636 1.42 17.22 33.26
N ALA A 637 1.48 18.05 32.22
CA ALA A 637 0.85 19.37 32.23
C ALA A 637 -0.68 19.35 32.08
N ARG A 638 -1.24 18.27 31.50
CA ARG A 638 -2.67 18.16 31.19
C ARG A 638 -3.18 16.73 31.36
N ARG A 639 -4.49 16.59 31.56
CA ARG A 639 -5.18 15.32 31.50
C ARG A 639 -5.03 14.71 30.10
N GLY A 640 -4.90 13.40 30.02
CA GLY A 640 -4.94 12.66 28.76
C GLY A 640 -3.87 11.59 28.63
N TYR A 641 -3.62 11.23 27.39
CA TYR A 641 -2.68 10.19 27.01
C TYR A 641 -1.33 10.79 26.65
N HIS A 642 -0.28 10.21 27.22
CA HIS A 642 1.10 10.67 27.04
C HIS A 642 1.96 9.50 26.60
N SER A 643 3.05 9.80 25.89
CA SER A 643 4.07 8.82 25.53
C SER A 643 5.43 9.27 26.04
N LEU A 644 6.08 8.43 26.82
CA LEU A 644 7.49 8.56 27.17
C LEU A 644 8.27 7.62 26.24
N LEU A 645 9.25 8.17 25.52
CA LEU A 645 10.12 7.42 24.62
C LEU A 645 11.55 7.47 25.17
N ILE A 646 12.18 6.30 25.26
CA ILE A 646 13.59 6.10 25.63
C ILE A 646 14.25 5.47 24.40
N GLU A 647 15.13 6.19 23.74
CA GLU A 647 15.73 5.77 22.48
C GLU A 647 17.21 6.09 22.38
N LEU A 648 17.90 5.36 21.52
CA LEU A 648 19.32 5.61 21.24
C LEU A 648 19.51 6.83 20.35
N ASP A 649 20.58 7.60 20.60
CA ASP A 649 21.04 8.70 19.76
C ASP A 649 22.53 8.54 19.38
N PRO A 650 22.89 8.43 18.08
CA PRO A 650 21.98 8.27 16.96
C PRO A 650 21.25 6.91 17.04
N PRO A 651 20.04 6.83 16.48
CA PRO A 651 19.32 5.56 16.45
C PRO A 651 20.11 4.49 15.71
N CYS A 652 19.86 3.23 16.00
CA CYS A 652 20.41 2.15 15.18
C CYS A 652 19.92 2.30 13.75
N PRO A 653 20.77 2.10 12.73
CA PRO A 653 20.32 2.14 11.35
C PRO A 653 19.16 1.16 11.18
N PRO A 654 18.15 1.51 10.37
CA PRO A 654 16.99 0.64 10.16
C PRO A 654 17.48 -0.73 9.68
N ARG A 655 16.99 -1.79 10.30
CA ARG A 655 17.33 -3.15 9.91
C ARG A 655 16.94 -3.40 8.47
N ILE A 656 17.92 -3.49 7.60
CA ILE A 656 17.74 -4.03 6.26
C ILE A 656 17.44 -5.53 6.35
N ASP A 657 17.98 -6.18 7.39
CA ASP A 657 17.71 -7.55 7.78
C ASP A 657 18.11 -7.77 9.26
N ALA A 658 17.41 -8.66 9.95
CA ALA A 658 17.59 -8.94 11.38
C ALA A 658 19.01 -9.43 11.79
N THR A 659 19.88 -9.75 10.83
CA THR A 659 21.20 -10.33 11.08
C THR A 659 22.39 -9.38 10.83
N LEU A 660 22.17 -8.12 10.35
CA LEU A 660 23.25 -7.36 9.73
C LEU A 660 23.92 -6.27 10.53
N LEU A 661 23.36 -5.81 11.63
CA LEU A 661 24.01 -4.76 12.41
C LEU A 661 23.98 -5.14 13.88
N PHE A 662 25.16 -5.42 14.44
CA PHE A 662 25.39 -5.41 15.88
C PHE A 662 25.27 -3.94 16.37
N CYS A 663 24.09 -3.39 16.29
CA CYS A 663 23.76 -2.23 17.06
C CYS A 663 23.29 -2.77 18.43
N HIS A 664 24.10 -2.59 19.43
CA HIS A 664 23.67 -2.83 20.81
C HIS A 664 22.55 -1.82 21.12
N GLY A 665 21.37 -2.36 21.38
CA GLY A 665 20.20 -1.58 21.77
C GLY A 665 20.38 -0.96 23.17
N VAL A 666 19.38 -0.23 23.60
CA VAL A 666 19.20 0.11 25.02
C VAL A 666 18.31 -0.95 25.64
N THR A 667 18.71 -1.45 26.81
CA THR A 667 17.85 -2.29 27.65
C THR A 667 17.32 -1.45 28.80
N VAL A 668 16.04 -1.57 29.09
CA VAL A 668 15.39 -0.88 30.20
C VAL A 668 14.84 -1.94 31.14
N ASP A 669 15.46 -2.09 32.27
CA ASP A 669 15.05 -3.03 33.31
C ASP A 669 14.28 -2.29 34.41
N GLN A 670 13.33 -2.99 35.04
CA GLN A 670 12.61 -2.52 36.21
C GLN A 670 11.90 -1.14 36.04
N LEU A 671 11.35 -0.91 34.83
CA LEU A 671 10.62 0.33 34.58
C LEU A 671 9.37 0.37 35.39
N ASP A 672 9.31 1.37 36.31
CA ASP A 672 8.18 1.65 37.17
C ASP A 672 7.81 3.15 37.12
N ILE A 673 6.53 3.45 37.12
CA ILE A 673 6.03 4.82 37.03
C ILE A 673 5.09 5.05 38.22
N ARG A 674 5.47 5.93 39.10
CA ARG A 674 4.71 6.23 40.34
C ARG A 674 4.14 7.65 40.32
N VAL A 675 2.99 7.82 40.94
CA VAL A 675 2.42 9.15 41.19
C VAL A 675 3.18 9.78 42.34
N LEU A 676 3.80 10.94 42.10
CA LEU A 676 4.34 11.73 43.17
C LEU A 676 3.18 12.39 43.93
N SER A 677 3.05 12.11 45.23
CA SER A 677 2.12 12.81 46.07
C SER A 677 2.50 14.29 46.16
N THR A 678 1.51 15.16 46.07
CA THR A 678 1.69 16.62 45.97
C THR A 678 2.24 17.20 47.28
N SER A 679 3.54 17.12 47.45
CA SER A 679 4.22 17.98 48.38
C SER A 679 5.14 18.92 47.63
N THR A 680 4.80 20.17 47.67
CA THR A 680 5.56 21.38 47.33
C THR A 680 6.69 21.20 46.31
N ILE A 681 6.35 21.39 45.03
CA ILE A 681 7.35 21.72 43.99
C ILE A 681 7.81 23.14 44.31
N TYR A 682 9.07 23.29 44.69
CA TYR A 682 9.67 24.60 44.87
C TYR A 682 10.00 25.21 43.52
N ASP A 683 9.87 26.53 43.42
CA ASP A 683 10.31 27.28 42.23
C ASP A 683 11.79 27.00 41.96
N PRO A 684 12.21 27.04 40.67
CA PRO A 684 13.58 26.77 40.29
C PRO A 684 14.56 27.66 41.01
N ILE A 685 15.52 27.07 41.74
CA ILE A 685 16.55 27.78 42.46
C ILE A 685 17.76 27.93 41.55
N ARG A 686 18.18 29.15 41.32
CA ARG A 686 19.43 29.48 40.65
C ARG A 686 20.60 29.25 41.61
N ILE A 687 21.48 28.28 41.25
CA ILE A 687 22.62 27.94 42.12
C ILE A 687 23.85 28.71 41.71
N GLU A 688 24.09 28.92 40.39
CA GLU A 688 25.12 29.74 39.79
C GLU A 688 24.58 30.34 38.49
N ASP A 689 25.29 31.29 37.90
CA ASP A 689 24.81 32.05 36.72
C ASP A 689 24.35 31.17 35.56
N ASP A 690 24.86 29.93 35.41
CA ASP A 690 24.56 29.01 34.35
C ASP A 690 23.89 27.70 34.82
N ILE A 691 23.64 27.50 36.12
CA ILE A 691 23.03 26.30 36.67
C ILE A 691 21.71 26.66 37.33
N VAL A 692 20.63 26.21 36.75
CA VAL A 692 19.27 26.36 37.29
C VAL A 692 18.79 24.97 37.75
N LEU A 693 18.55 24.81 39.03
CA LEU A 693 17.85 23.65 39.56
C LEU A 693 16.37 23.79 39.15
N ALA A 694 15.94 23.02 38.16
CA ALA A 694 14.61 23.15 37.57
C ALA A 694 13.44 22.81 38.52
N GLY A 695 13.76 22.39 39.70
CA GLY A 695 12.89 22.05 40.83
C GLY A 695 13.53 20.90 41.59
N PHE A 696 13.26 20.82 42.91
CA PHE A 696 13.62 19.65 43.69
C PHE A 696 12.41 19.14 44.45
N TYR A 697 12.37 17.84 44.58
CA TYR A 697 11.33 17.11 45.26
C TYR A 697 11.84 16.68 46.66
N LEU A 698 11.08 17.02 47.68
CA LEU A 698 11.27 16.41 49.00
C LEU A 698 10.17 15.35 49.18
N PRO A 699 10.51 14.05 49.22
CA PRO A 699 9.51 13.05 49.56
C PRO A 699 8.93 13.35 50.90
N ASP A 700 7.60 13.33 51.03
CA ASP A 700 6.96 13.34 52.34
C ASP A 700 7.53 12.16 53.14
N GLN A 701 8.05 12.43 54.31
CA GLN A 701 8.43 11.35 55.22
C GLN A 701 7.16 10.55 55.45
N ALA A 702 7.19 9.28 55.01
CA ALA A 702 6.11 8.36 55.31
C ALA A 702 6.00 8.21 56.80
N ASP A 703 4.86 8.59 57.36
CA ASP A 703 4.42 8.12 58.68
C ASP A 703 4.02 6.65 58.59
#